data_2d28b90e5c4f65dab709201f4d00ce11
#
_entry.id   2d28b90e5c4f65dab709201f4d00ce11
#
_cell.length_a   1.000
_cell.length_b   1.000
_cell.length_c   1.000
_cell.angle_alpha   90.00
_cell.angle_beta   90.00
_cell.angle_gamma   90.00
#
_symmetry.space_group_name_H-M   'P 1'
#
loop_
_entity.id
_entity.type
_entity.pdbx_description
1 polymer ?
#
loop_
_entity_poly.entity_id
_entity_poly.type
_entity_poly.pdbx_seq_one_letter_code
_entity_poly.pdbx_strand_id
1 'polypeptide(L)'
;MNQRAISGRSAVGGEGGMERVLFGVLGPTVAVGGGGRELALKGPRHRAVLARLIVARRRVVPVALLVEDLWAEPPAGAVGAVQTFVGALRRALEPERPPRTPARLLVTEGPGYALRAAPDAVDAWRFETALGAAADLPAPEALSTLEEALGRWRGPAYAEFAGEDWSRAERARLAELRLQAVERRAETLLALDRPADAVPDLDAHLTDHPWREDAWRLLALALYRHHRQGDALAVLRRARAVLTDQLGVDPGPALRRLESDILTQAPELNLVPRPPLTQGREAVTYAAPPHGRAQPKTAVTSPTTSAPTHPEGRGEPRDQPPRPAADNAPPTESTAQLWTTAAAAYHRTVAAGARTRLDSTIGLIRNLAVTGGAGLEEARRHRTAAIAAAEEFADPELTARVIGAYDVPAIWTRADDPAAAAEIVAAAERTLAALPTTTTTATSTGTGTGTGPYDTARCRLLTTIALETRGADGPRGPAAAREAEALARRLDDPALLAFALNGTFMQSFTRAGLAPRRDGIGAELVELAARHGLVTYEVLGHLIRLQARAALGDLTGADRHAAAADRLAERHELPLVGVFTEWYGALRLSATGQPARAETAYRAAAARLAGAGMPGLERGLLPLALLCLRLAHGLPPDPEPRADWGPYRPWAEPFLLLAAGRRTRARTAVRGLPEPPHDLLYEACCALEAEAARRLGDRTALERARERLRPAAAELAGAGSGLLTLGPVERYLTDQA
;
A
#
# COMPACT_ATOMS: atom_id res chain seq x y z
N MET A 1 -6.80 -23.79 26.14
CA MET A 1 -8.02 -24.59 26.32
C MET A 1 -8.47 -25.06 24.94
N ASN A 2 -7.97 -26.15 24.40
CA ASN A 2 -8.60 -26.87 23.26
C ASN A 2 -7.83 -28.16 22.94
N GLN A 3 -7.83 -29.12 23.86
CA GLN A 3 -7.34 -30.48 23.59
C GLN A 3 -8.38 -31.36 22.85
N ARG A 4 -9.58 -30.85 22.56
CA ARG A 4 -10.67 -31.64 21.94
C ARG A 4 -10.65 -31.73 20.42
N ALA A 5 -9.88 -30.92 19.72
CA ALA A 5 -9.92 -30.87 18.25
C ALA A 5 -9.19 -32.03 17.53
N ILE A 6 -8.40 -32.83 18.22
CA ILE A 6 -7.62 -33.94 17.62
C ILE A 6 -8.23 -35.32 17.91
N SER A 7 -9.12 -35.44 18.93
CA SER A 7 -9.76 -36.71 19.30
C SER A 7 -11.18 -36.82 18.74
N GLY A 8 -11.31 -37.09 17.44
CA GLY A 8 -12.55 -37.60 16.86
C GLY A 8 -12.78 -39.03 17.34
N ARG A 9 -13.80 -39.29 18.15
CA ARG A 9 -14.24 -40.61 18.56
C ARG A 9 -14.70 -41.40 17.32
N SER A 10 -13.95 -42.42 16.94
CA SER A 10 -14.46 -43.50 16.11
C SER A 10 -14.42 -44.76 16.95
N ALA A 11 -15.58 -45.15 17.49
CA ALA A 11 -15.77 -46.42 18.13
C ALA A 11 -16.15 -47.47 17.06
N VAL A 12 -15.18 -48.25 16.60
CA VAL A 12 -15.44 -49.57 15.99
C VAL A 12 -14.42 -50.52 16.60
N GLY A 13 -14.94 -51.47 17.34
CA GLY A 13 -14.14 -52.52 17.97
C GLY A 13 -13.64 -53.55 16.98
N GLY A 14 -12.45 -54.10 17.28
CA GLY A 14 -11.98 -55.38 16.72
C GLY A 14 -10.51 -55.39 16.36
N GLU A 15 -9.76 -56.22 17.10
CA GLU A 15 -8.45 -56.80 16.79
C GLU A 15 -7.20 -55.92 17.01
N GLY A 16 -6.38 -56.31 18.01
CA GLY A 16 -4.95 -56.05 18.21
C GLY A 16 -4.39 -54.69 17.74
N GLY A 17 -5.01 -53.58 18.17
CA GLY A 17 -4.76 -52.23 17.60
C GLY A 17 -3.48 -51.63 18.13
N MET A 18 -2.47 -51.53 17.28
CA MET A 18 -1.34 -50.65 17.44
C MET A 18 -1.84 -49.21 17.63
N GLU A 19 -1.40 -48.54 18.67
CA GLU A 19 -1.79 -47.16 18.97
C GLU A 19 -1.57 -46.22 17.75
N ARG A 20 -2.65 -45.72 17.20
CA ARG A 20 -2.62 -44.87 16.00
C ARG A 20 -2.10 -43.49 16.35
N VAL A 21 -1.02 -43.04 15.71
CA VAL A 21 -0.48 -41.70 15.86
C VAL A 21 -1.16 -40.76 14.86
N LEU A 22 -1.69 -39.64 15.39
CA LEU A 22 -2.24 -38.50 14.61
C LEU A 22 -1.26 -37.35 14.59
N PHE A 23 -1.18 -36.67 13.46
CA PHE A 23 -0.29 -35.52 13.24
C PHE A 23 -1.11 -34.26 13.00
N GLY A 24 -0.71 -33.18 13.65
CA GLY A 24 -1.32 -31.86 13.48
C GLY A 24 -0.32 -30.87 12.90
N VAL A 25 -0.71 -30.19 11.80
CA VAL A 25 0.05 -29.14 11.12
C VAL A 25 -0.81 -27.94 10.74
N LEU A 26 -2.12 -27.99 11.02
CA LEU A 26 -3.02 -26.84 10.90
C LEU A 26 -2.89 -25.92 12.14
N GLY A 27 -1.68 -25.45 12.38
CA GLY A 27 -1.18 -24.72 13.52
C GLY A 27 0.27 -25.12 13.81
N PRO A 28 0.73 -25.04 15.07
CA PRO A 28 1.99 -25.64 15.49
C PRO A 28 2.03 -27.14 15.22
N THR A 29 3.22 -27.68 14.88
CA THR A 29 3.39 -29.09 14.57
C THR A 29 3.35 -29.93 15.83
N VAL A 30 2.40 -30.85 15.89
CA VAL A 30 2.20 -31.77 17.01
C VAL A 30 2.01 -33.22 16.51
N ALA A 31 2.24 -34.16 17.40
CA ALA A 31 1.86 -35.56 17.21
C ALA A 31 1.11 -36.05 18.47
N VAL A 32 0.05 -36.83 18.28
CA VAL A 32 -0.82 -37.34 19.36
C VAL A 32 -0.93 -38.85 19.25
N GLY A 33 -0.63 -39.56 20.31
CA GLY A 33 -0.78 -41.00 20.40
C GLY A 33 -2.24 -41.44 20.55
N GLY A 34 -2.50 -42.77 20.44
CA GLY A 34 -3.84 -43.35 20.43
C GLY A 34 -4.67 -43.04 21.69
N GLY A 35 -4.05 -42.76 22.82
CA GLY A 35 -4.72 -42.32 24.06
C GLY A 35 -5.04 -40.79 24.12
N GLY A 36 -4.87 -40.06 23.03
CA GLY A 36 -5.10 -38.60 23.00
C GLY A 36 -4.00 -37.79 23.68
N ARG A 37 -2.88 -38.38 24.07
CA ARG A 37 -1.75 -37.73 24.70
C ARG A 37 -0.79 -37.19 23.64
N GLU A 38 -0.39 -35.91 23.79
CA GLU A 38 0.64 -35.31 22.93
C GLU A 38 2.00 -35.99 23.16
N LEU A 39 2.65 -36.31 22.05
CA LEU A 39 3.97 -36.95 22.03
C LEU A 39 5.05 -35.85 22.03
N ALA A 40 6.09 -36.02 22.85
CA ALA A 40 7.18 -35.08 22.95
C ALA A 40 8.08 -35.14 21.71
N LEU A 41 7.90 -34.24 20.76
CA LEU A 41 8.69 -34.11 19.52
C LEU A 41 10.05 -33.44 19.71
N LYS A 42 10.47 -33.20 20.95
CA LYS A 42 11.71 -32.51 21.31
C LYS A 42 11.82 -31.09 20.74
N GLY A 43 12.97 -30.73 20.16
CA GLY A 43 13.28 -29.36 19.74
C GLY A 43 12.74 -28.97 18.34
N PRO A 44 12.91 -27.69 17.94
CA PRO A 44 12.38 -27.16 16.68
C PRO A 44 12.81 -27.94 15.44
N ARG A 45 14.08 -28.34 15.33
CA ARG A 45 14.60 -29.10 14.17
C ARG A 45 14.01 -30.53 14.03
N HIS A 46 13.63 -31.15 15.14
CA HIS A 46 12.89 -32.41 15.08
C HIS A 46 11.50 -32.20 14.47
N ARG A 47 10.80 -31.15 14.92
CA ARG A 47 9.49 -30.80 14.35
C ARG A 47 9.60 -30.37 12.89
N ALA A 48 10.68 -29.66 12.49
CA ALA A 48 10.93 -29.30 11.09
C ALA A 48 11.11 -30.56 10.20
N VAL A 49 11.89 -31.54 10.62
CA VAL A 49 12.01 -32.81 9.89
C VAL A 49 10.67 -33.49 9.74
N LEU A 50 9.87 -33.61 10.82
CA LEU A 50 8.55 -34.22 10.75
C LEU A 50 7.62 -33.45 9.81
N ALA A 51 7.53 -32.15 9.96
CA ALA A 51 6.69 -31.29 9.11
C ALA A 51 7.10 -31.36 7.64
N ARG A 52 8.40 -31.36 7.35
CA ARG A 52 8.91 -31.51 5.98
C ARG A 52 8.54 -32.86 5.34
N LEU A 53 8.55 -33.92 6.12
CA LEU A 53 8.11 -35.26 5.67
C LEU A 53 6.59 -35.32 5.47
N ILE A 54 5.80 -34.59 6.26
CA ILE A 54 4.35 -34.42 6.06
C ILE A 54 4.05 -33.71 4.77
N VAL A 55 4.76 -32.60 4.47
CA VAL A 55 4.67 -31.85 3.19
C VAL A 55 4.98 -32.75 2.01
N ALA A 56 5.93 -33.67 2.15
CA ALA A 56 6.29 -34.64 1.09
C ALA A 56 5.20 -35.70 0.81
N ARG A 57 4.15 -35.78 1.62
CA ARG A 57 2.99 -36.65 1.38
C ARG A 57 3.38 -38.10 1.05
N ARG A 58 4.03 -38.75 2.00
CA ARG A 58 4.51 -40.16 1.88
C ARG A 58 5.63 -40.37 0.85
N ARG A 59 6.08 -39.33 0.13
CA ARG A 59 7.24 -39.44 -0.78
C ARG A 59 8.54 -39.44 0.02
N VAL A 60 9.59 -40.06 -0.54
CA VAL A 60 10.92 -40.04 0.05
C VAL A 60 11.54 -38.63 -0.08
N VAL A 61 12.06 -38.11 1.01
CA VAL A 61 12.87 -36.87 1.02
C VAL A 61 14.33 -37.29 1.20
N PRO A 62 15.22 -37.00 0.23
CA PRO A 62 16.64 -37.26 0.36
C PRO A 62 17.27 -36.58 1.56
N VAL A 63 18.26 -37.22 2.19
CA VAL A 63 18.95 -36.62 3.36
C VAL A 63 19.60 -35.30 2.99
N ALA A 64 20.18 -35.19 1.78
CA ALA A 64 20.78 -33.93 1.30
C ALA A 64 19.75 -32.77 1.30
N LEU A 65 18.55 -33.02 0.78
CA LEU A 65 17.47 -32.03 0.75
C LEU A 65 16.98 -31.69 2.17
N LEU A 66 16.93 -32.64 3.10
CA LEU A 66 16.64 -32.33 4.52
C LEU A 66 17.72 -31.47 5.16
N VAL A 67 18.97 -31.63 4.76
CA VAL A 67 20.08 -30.78 5.23
C VAL A 67 19.94 -29.38 4.69
N GLU A 68 19.66 -29.21 3.38
CA GLU A 68 19.43 -27.90 2.75
C GLU A 68 18.20 -27.20 3.35
N ASP A 69 17.11 -27.91 3.57
CA ASP A 69 15.88 -27.38 4.16
C ASP A 69 16.03 -26.96 5.65
N LEU A 70 16.98 -27.52 6.39
CA LEU A 70 17.12 -27.29 7.82
C LEU A 70 18.21 -26.26 8.19
N TRP A 71 19.12 -25.95 7.28
CA TRP A 71 20.24 -25.04 7.53
C TRP A 71 20.56 -24.21 6.28
N ALA A 72 20.60 -22.91 6.43
CA ALA A 72 21.14 -22.01 5.39
C ALA A 72 22.63 -22.30 5.14
N GLU A 73 23.37 -22.61 6.22
CA GLU A 73 24.77 -23.05 6.19
C GLU A 73 24.90 -24.36 6.96
N PRO A 74 24.96 -25.52 6.26
CA PRO A 74 25.04 -26.81 6.93
C PRO A 74 26.36 -27.03 7.68
N PRO A 75 26.32 -27.40 8.98
CA PRO A 75 27.53 -27.73 9.73
C PRO A 75 28.17 -29.01 9.23
N ALA A 76 29.47 -29.22 9.49
CA ALA A 76 30.22 -30.38 9.04
C ALA A 76 29.59 -31.76 9.43
N GLY A 77 28.73 -31.79 10.47
CA GLY A 77 28.02 -33.03 10.91
C GLY A 77 26.52 -33.03 10.58
N ALA A 78 26.00 -32.20 9.63
CA ALA A 78 24.58 -32.03 9.36
C ALA A 78 23.85 -33.35 9.04
N VAL A 79 24.44 -34.22 8.25
CA VAL A 79 23.88 -35.56 7.93
C VAL A 79 23.68 -36.40 9.20
N GLY A 80 24.69 -36.45 10.07
CA GLY A 80 24.62 -37.15 11.36
C GLY A 80 23.57 -36.53 12.30
N ALA A 81 23.41 -35.19 12.26
CA ALA A 81 22.37 -34.51 13.02
C ALA A 81 20.96 -34.91 12.53
N VAL A 82 20.71 -34.94 11.22
CA VAL A 82 19.44 -35.41 10.64
C VAL A 82 19.16 -36.85 11.06
N GLN A 83 20.14 -37.76 11.01
CA GLN A 83 19.99 -39.11 11.46
C GLN A 83 19.62 -39.21 12.95
N THR A 84 20.23 -38.34 13.79
CA THR A 84 19.89 -38.22 15.22
C THR A 84 18.47 -37.74 15.44
N PHE A 85 18.01 -36.73 14.68
CA PHE A 85 16.63 -36.25 14.75
C PHE A 85 15.63 -37.31 14.35
N VAL A 86 15.88 -38.03 13.26
CA VAL A 86 15.07 -39.14 12.81
C VAL A 86 15.03 -40.26 13.85
N GLY A 87 16.17 -40.59 14.46
CA GLY A 87 16.26 -41.60 15.54
C GLY A 87 15.44 -41.19 16.77
N ALA A 88 15.44 -39.91 17.13
CA ALA A 88 14.64 -39.38 18.22
C ALA A 88 13.14 -39.41 17.90
N LEU A 89 12.74 -38.95 16.70
CA LEU A 89 11.35 -39.03 16.22
C LEU A 89 10.81 -40.43 16.19
N ARG A 90 11.58 -41.38 15.71
CA ARG A 90 11.17 -42.82 15.71
C ARG A 90 10.85 -43.35 17.12
N ARG A 91 11.65 -42.96 18.11
CA ARG A 91 11.41 -43.34 19.52
C ARG A 91 10.18 -42.64 20.11
N ALA A 92 9.91 -41.40 19.70
CA ALA A 92 8.73 -40.65 20.16
C ALA A 92 7.45 -41.16 19.51
N LEU A 93 7.47 -41.49 18.22
CA LEU A 93 6.30 -41.93 17.44
C LEU A 93 5.96 -43.43 17.65
N GLU A 94 6.97 -44.24 17.92
CA GLU A 94 6.84 -45.70 18.12
C GLU A 94 7.55 -46.11 19.41
N PRO A 95 7.08 -45.74 20.60
CA PRO A 95 7.77 -45.96 21.87
C PRO A 95 7.88 -47.46 22.22
N GLU A 96 6.91 -48.23 21.81
CA GLU A 96 6.83 -49.68 22.08
C GLU A 96 7.58 -50.53 21.06
N ARG A 97 8.23 -49.95 20.08
CA ARG A 97 8.96 -50.69 19.03
C ARG A 97 10.18 -51.40 19.61
N PRO A 98 10.26 -52.74 19.45
CA PRO A 98 11.40 -53.49 19.96
C PRO A 98 12.74 -53.03 19.35
N PRO A 99 13.84 -53.09 20.10
CA PRO A 99 15.17 -52.83 19.57
C PRO A 99 15.48 -53.61 18.29
N ARG A 100 16.11 -52.93 17.30
CA ARG A 100 16.47 -53.52 15.98
C ARG A 100 15.30 -53.81 15.04
N THR A 101 14.05 -53.56 15.43
CA THR A 101 12.91 -53.65 14.52
C THR A 101 12.83 -52.44 13.62
N PRO A 102 12.61 -52.59 12.30
CA PRO A 102 12.43 -51.44 11.39
C PRO A 102 11.26 -50.54 11.82
N ALA A 103 11.44 -49.20 11.71
CA ALA A 103 10.36 -48.27 11.94
C ALA A 103 9.28 -48.39 10.85
N ARG A 104 8.01 -48.25 11.22
CA ARG A 104 6.86 -48.40 10.32
C ARG A 104 6.30 -47.06 9.88
N LEU A 105 6.33 -46.03 10.77
CA LEU A 105 5.85 -44.71 10.46
C LEU A 105 6.90 -43.86 9.75
N LEU A 106 8.09 -43.73 10.34
CA LEU A 106 9.18 -42.94 9.76
C LEU A 106 10.24 -43.90 9.22
N VAL A 107 10.13 -44.24 7.95
CA VAL A 107 10.95 -45.28 7.29
C VAL A 107 12.19 -44.70 6.63
N THR A 108 13.23 -45.54 6.46
CA THR A 108 14.37 -45.25 5.60
C THR A 108 14.13 -45.91 4.25
N GLU A 109 14.17 -45.14 3.17
CA GLU A 109 14.03 -45.67 1.81
C GLU A 109 15.05 -45.01 0.89
N GLY A 110 15.88 -45.79 0.24
CA GLY A 110 16.94 -45.29 -0.62
C GLY A 110 17.82 -44.27 0.09
N PRO A 111 18.07 -43.09 -0.52
CA PRO A 111 18.97 -42.07 0.05
C PRO A 111 18.27 -41.15 1.08
N GLY A 112 17.05 -41.48 1.56
CA GLY A 112 16.27 -40.57 2.37
C GLY A 112 15.30 -41.23 3.35
N TYR A 113 14.33 -40.41 3.77
CA TYR A 113 13.28 -40.80 4.72
C TYR A 113 11.89 -40.47 4.17
N ALA A 114 10.90 -41.28 4.57
CA ALA A 114 9.49 -41.02 4.28
C ALA A 114 8.64 -41.24 5.54
N LEU A 115 7.57 -40.46 5.68
CA LEU A 115 6.53 -40.65 6.68
C LEU A 115 5.40 -41.50 6.07
N ARG A 116 5.21 -42.73 6.56
CA ARG A 116 4.19 -43.70 6.11
C ARG A 116 2.92 -43.60 6.96
N ALA A 117 2.48 -42.37 7.23
CA ALA A 117 1.22 -42.11 7.92
C ALA A 117 0.01 -42.52 7.05
N ALA A 118 -1.08 -42.97 7.69
CA ALA A 118 -2.34 -43.23 7.01
C ALA A 118 -2.93 -41.91 6.44
N PRO A 119 -3.71 -41.94 5.35
CA PRO A 119 -4.29 -40.72 4.74
C PRO A 119 -5.10 -39.87 5.71
N ASP A 120 -5.74 -40.48 6.67
CA ASP A 120 -6.56 -39.85 7.70
C ASP A 120 -5.81 -39.60 9.03
N ALA A 121 -4.49 -39.77 9.06
CA ALA A 121 -3.69 -39.54 10.25
C ALA A 121 -3.16 -38.11 10.36
N VAL A 122 -3.21 -37.29 9.29
CA VAL A 122 -2.74 -35.91 9.28
C VAL A 122 -3.94 -34.98 9.19
N ASP A 123 -4.03 -33.99 10.08
CA ASP A 123 -5.15 -33.03 10.12
C ASP A 123 -5.33 -32.27 8.80
N ALA A 124 -4.25 -31.84 8.14
CA ALA A 124 -4.29 -31.17 6.84
C ALA A 124 -4.88 -32.09 5.73
N TRP A 125 -4.49 -33.36 5.70
CA TRP A 125 -5.02 -34.31 4.69
C TRP A 125 -6.50 -34.65 4.93
N ARG A 126 -6.89 -34.79 6.21
CA ARG A 126 -8.31 -34.94 6.60
C ARG A 126 -9.13 -33.70 6.23
N PHE A 127 -8.59 -32.50 6.43
CA PHE A 127 -9.24 -31.25 6.05
C PHE A 127 -9.53 -31.20 4.54
N GLU A 128 -8.55 -31.51 3.71
CA GLU A 128 -8.71 -31.55 2.26
C GLU A 128 -9.75 -32.58 1.81
N THR A 129 -9.69 -33.78 2.38
CA THR A 129 -10.65 -34.84 2.08
C THR A 129 -12.08 -34.43 2.48
N ALA A 130 -12.24 -33.80 3.64
CA ALA A 130 -13.54 -33.30 4.12
C ALA A 130 -14.10 -32.19 3.23
N LEU A 131 -13.24 -31.25 2.80
CA LEU A 131 -13.65 -30.17 1.88
C LEU A 131 -14.09 -30.73 0.52
N GLY A 132 -13.36 -31.72 -0.01
CA GLY A 132 -13.75 -32.40 -1.25
C GLY A 132 -15.08 -33.15 -1.10
N ALA A 133 -15.22 -33.94 -0.05
CA ALA A 133 -16.43 -34.73 0.20
C ALA A 133 -17.69 -33.87 0.42
N ALA A 134 -17.55 -32.73 1.08
CA ALA A 134 -18.67 -31.80 1.35
C ALA A 134 -19.40 -31.30 0.08
N ALA A 135 -18.77 -31.43 -1.10
CA ALA A 135 -19.38 -31.05 -2.37
C ALA A 135 -20.54 -31.99 -2.78
N ASP A 136 -20.44 -33.26 -2.41
CA ASP A 136 -21.35 -34.31 -2.84
C ASP A 136 -22.34 -34.72 -1.73
N LEU A 137 -22.22 -34.13 -0.53
CA LEU A 137 -23.08 -34.45 0.61
C LEU A 137 -24.36 -33.60 0.61
N PRO A 138 -25.47 -34.12 1.18
CA PRO A 138 -26.63 -33.30 1.51
C PRO A 138 -26.27 -32.13 2.44
N ALA A 139 -26.94 -31.00 2.29
CA ALA A 139 -26.58 -29.76 2.98
C ALA A 139 -26.38 -29.89 4.53
N PRO A 140 -27.22 -30.62 5.29
CA PRO A 140 -27.01 -30.81 6.72
C PRO A 140 -25.71 -31.55 7.05
N GLU A 141 -25.39 -32.59 6.27
CA GLU A 141 -24.16 -33.40 6.46
C GLU A 141 -22.93 -32.61 5.99
N ALA A 142 -23.04 -31.88 4.87
CA ALA A 142 -22.01 -30.99 4.37
C ALA A 142 -21.64 -29.91 5.40
N LEU A 143 -22.64 -29.29 6.06
CA LEU A 143 -22.42 -28.29 7.10
C LEU A 143 -21.63 -28.87 8.26
N SER A 144 -22.06 -30.04 8.80
CA SER A 144 -21.37 -30.71 9.89
C SER A 144 -19.93 -31.07 9.53
N THR A 145 -19.71 -31.57 8.31
CA THR A 145 -18.39 -31.93 7.79
C THR A 145 -17.47 -30.71 7.68
N LEU A 146 -17.97 -29.60 7.17
CA LEU A 146 -17.21 -28.35 7.03
C LEU A 146 -16.90 -27.72 8.39
N GLU A 147 -17.86 -27.74 9.33
CA GLU A 147 -17.64 -27.22 10.68
C GLU A 147 -16.59 -28.04 11.43
N GLU A 148 -16.65 -29.36 11.34
CA GLU A 148 -15.63 -30.22 11.93
C GLU A 148 -14.25 -30.00 11.27
N ALA A 149 -14.21 -29.83 9.93
CA ALA A 149 -12.99 -29.59 9.20
C ALA A 149 -12.34 -28.24 9.57
N LEU A 150 -13.12 -27.16 9.63
CA LEU A 150 -12.67 -25.82 10.04
C LEU A 150 -12.24 -25.83 11.53
N GLY A 151 -12.93 -26.56 12.39
CA GLY A 151 -12.58 -26.70 13.81
C GLY A 151 -11.22 -27.37 14.08
N ARG A 152 -10.58 -27.99 13.06
CA ARG A 152 -9.23 -28.57 13.19
C ARG A 152 -8.12 -27.53 13.15
N TRP A 153 -8.42 -26.32 12.71
CA TRP A 153 -7.44 -25.23 12.63
C TRP A 153 -7.15 -24.64 14.00
N ARG A 154 -5.88 -24.68 14.40
CA ARG A 154 -5.36 -24.16 15.67
C ARG A 154 -4.54 -22.89 15.49
N GLY A 155 -4.42 -22.42 14.23
CA GLY A 155 -3.64 -21.26 13.81
C GLY A 155 -3.25 -21.36 12.33
N PRO A 156 -2.34 -20.55 11.83
CA PRO A 156 -1.79 -20.69 10.47
C PRO A 156 -1.15 -22.08 10.28
N ALA A 157 -1.35 -22.71 9.13
CA ALA A 157 -0.72 -24.00 8.83
C ALA A 157 0.80 -23.89 8.94
N TYR A 158 1.43 -24.90 9.53
CA TYR A 158 2.89 -24.94 9.76
C TYR A 158 3.42 -23.64 10.43
N ALA A 159 2.74 -23.14 11.45
CA ALA A 159 3.00 -21.84 12.07
C ALA A 159 4.46 -21.60 12.46
N GLU A 160 5.18 -22.64 12.92
CA GLU A 160 6.58 -22.57 13.34
C GLU A 160 7.56 -22.39 12.17
N PHE A 161 7.11 -22.62 10.92
CA PHE A 161 7.94 -22.63 9.71
C PHE A 161 7.52 -21.58 8.71
N ALA A 162 7.05 -20.43 9.20
CA ALA A 162 6.58 -19.34 8.36
C ALA A 162 7.69 -18.74 7.46
N GLY A 163 8.94 -18.76 7.93
CA GLY A 163 10.12 -18.28 7.20
C GLY A 163 10.80 -19.35 6.33
N GLU A 164 10.33 -20.60 6.34
CA GLU A 164 11.00 -21.70 5.65
C GLU A 164 10.45 -21.88 4.23
N ASP A 165 11.31 -21.82 3.22
CA ASP A 165 10.93 -21.89 1.80
C ASP A 165 10.21 -23.20 1.44
N TRP A 166 10.65 -24.32 2.01
CA TRP A 166 10.05 -25.64 1.79
C TRP A 166 8.58 -25.73 2.25
N SER A 167 8.15 -24.87 3.16
CA SER A 167 6.78 -24.83 3.68
C SER A 167 5.86 -23.86 2.92
N ARG A 168 6.42 -22.86 2.22
CA ARG A 168 5.70 -21.73 1.65
C ARG A 168 4.55 -22.15 0.72
N ALA A 169 4.83 -23.00 -0.25
CA ALA A 169 3.82 -23.44 -1.22
C ALA A 169 2.66 -24.19 -0.55
N GLU A 170 2.97 -25.10 0.39
CA GLU A 170 1.93 -25.88 1.09
C GLU A 170 1.12 -25.01 2.05
N ARG A 171 1.74 -24.06 2.72
CA ARG A 171 1.05 -23.08 3.57
C ARG A 171 0.09 -22.20 2.77
N ALA A 172 0.53 -21.67 1.63
CA ALA A 172 -0.31 -20.88 0.75
C ALA A 172 -1.51 -21.67 0.23
N ARG A 173 -1.26 -22.93 -0.19
CA ARG A 173 -2.30 -23.83 -0.67
C ARG A 173 -3.35 -24.15 0.43
N LEU A 174 -2.91 -24.47 1.64
CA LEU A 174 -3.81 -24.77 2.76
C LEU A 174 -4.59 -23.53 3.21
N ALA A 175 -3.96 -22.35 3.19
CA ALA A 175 -4.64 -21.10 3.46
C ALA A 175 -5.79 -20.86 2.46
N GLU A 176 -5.54 -21.02 1.16
CA GLU A 176 -6.58 -20.88 0.13
C GLU A 176 -7.71 -21.89 0.31
N LEU A 177 -7.41 -23.14 0.62
CA LEU A 177 -8.44 -24.15 0.89
C LEU A 177 -9.28 -23.82 2.13
N ARG A 178 -8.69 -23.15 3.14
CA ARG A 178 -9.44 -22.68 4.31
C ARG A 178 -10.44 -21.59 3.93
N LEU A 179 -10.04 -20.65 3.06
CA LEU A 179 -10.93 -19.58 2.56
C LEU A 179 -12.11 -20.20 1.80
N GLN A 180 -11.85 -21.12 0.90
CA GLN A 180 -12.90 -21.87 0.17
C GLN A 180 -13.84 -22.64 1.11
N ALA A 181 -13.31 -23.23 2.19
CA ALA A 181 -14.14 -23.93 3.17
C ALA A 181 -15.10 -22.99 3.93
N VAL A 182 -14.66 -21.77 4.25
CA VAL A 182 -15.53 -20.74 4.88
C VAL A 182 -16.65 -20.32 3.92
N GLU A 183 -16.32 -20.05 2.67
CA GLU A 183 -17.29 -19.67 1.64
C GLU A 183 -18.30 -20.79 1.38
N ARG A 184 -17.85 -22.04 1.26
CA ARG A 184 -18.72 -23.20 1.07
C ARG A 184 -19.61 -23.47 2.30
N ARG A 185 -19.11 -23.25 3.51
CA ARG A 185 -19.95 -23.29 4.72
C ARG A 185 -21.08 -22.26 4.66
N ALA A 186 -20.78 -21.05 4.24
CA ALA A 186 -21.78 -20.00 4.08
C ALA A 186 -22.83 -20.35 2.99
N GLU A 187 -22.41 -20.89 1.85
CA GLU A 187 -23.33 -21.41 0.81
C GLU A 187 -24.26 -22.50 1.36
N THR A 188 -23.69 -23.42 2.15
CA THR A 188 -24.45 -24.50 2.78
C THR A 188 -25.46 -23.97 3.79
N LEU A 189 -25.12 -22.94 4.58
CA LEU A 189 -26.04 -22.27 5.49
C LEU A 189 -27.20 -21.60 4.74
N LEU A 190 -26.90 -20.94 3.61
CA LEU A 190 -27.93 -20.37 2.73
C LEU A 190 -28.85 -21.45 2.11
N ALA A 191 -28.29 -22.61 1.76
CA ALA A 191 -29.08 -23.74 1.25
C ALA A 191 -29.98 -24.37 2.33
N LEU A 192 -29.63 -24.21 3.60
CA LEU A 192 -30.43 -24.66 4.76
C LEU A 192 -31.40 -23.59 5.28
N ASP A 193 -31.57 -22.47 4.58
CA ASP A 193 -32.38 -21.33 5.00
C ASP A 193 -31.96 -20.76 6.37
N ARG A 194 -30.64 -20.69 6.60
CA ARG A 194 -30.01 -20.15 7.79
C ARG A 194 -29.11 -18.95 7.46
N PRO A 195 -29.63 -17.90 6.79
CA PRO A 195 -28.80 -16.78 6.32
C PRO A 195 -28.16 -15.98 7.46
N ALA A 196 -28.83 -15.85 8.61
CA ALA A 196 -28.33 -15.10 9.75
C ALA A 196 -27.00 -15.68 10.30
N ASP A 197 -26.84 -17.00 10.26
CA ASP A 197 -25.66 -17.68 10.78
C ASP A 197 -24.42 -17.52 9.89
N ALA A 198 -24.62 -17.15 8.61
CA ALA A 198 -23.54 -16.91 7.67
C ALA A 198 -22.93 -15.49 7.78
N VAL A 199 -23.71 -14.50 8.23
CA VAL A 199 -23.31 -13.09 8.21
C VAL A 199 -22.05 -12.79 9.01
N PRO A 200 -21.92 -13.19 10.30
CA PRO A 200 -20.75 -12.84 11.11
C PRO A 200 -19.43 -13.39 10.56
N ASP A 201 -19.45 -14.63 10.07
CA ASP A 201 -18.26 -15.29 9.56
C ASP A 201 -17.83 -14.71 8.21
N LEU A 202 -18.79 -14.37 7.32
CA LEU A 202 -18.51 -13.73 6.05
C LEU A 202 -18.01 -12.29 6.22
N ASP A 203 -18.54 -11.53 7.17
CA ASP A 203 -18.06 -10.16 7.42
C ASP A 203 -16.63 -10.17 8.00
N ALA A 204 -16.32 -11.09 8.91
CA ALA A 204 -14.97 -11.32 9.40
C ALA A 204 -14.03 -11.77 8.26
N HIS A 205 -14.49 -12.71 7.42
CA HIS A 205 -13.73 -13.22 6.28
C HIS A 205 -13.37 -12.12 5.27
N LEU A 206 -14.30 -11.23 4.97
CA LEU A 206 -14.09 -10.10 4.06
C LEU A 206 -13.23 -8.98 4.64
N THR A 207 -13.15 -8.89 5.97
CA THR A 207 -12.21 -7.98 6.62
C THR A 207 -10.76 -8.39 6.35
N ASP A 208 -10.48 -9.70 6.40
CA ASP A 208 -9.14 -10.24 6.16
C ASP A 208 -8.84 -10.45 4.65
N HIS A 209 -9.89 -10.69 3.84
CA HIS A 209 -9.78 -11.07 2.42
C HIS A 209 -10.73 -10.24 1.54
N PRO A 210 -10.55 -8.91 1.45
CA PRO A 210 -11.49 -7.98 0.82
C PRO A 210 -11.66 -8.16 -0.70
N TRP A 211 -10.79 -8.92 -1.35
CA TRP A 211 -10.84 -9.13 -2.81
C TRP A 211 -11.61 -10.38 -3.25
N ARG A 212 -12.22 -11.09 -2.31
CA ARG A 212 -12.99 -12.31 -2.59
C ARG A 212 -14.43 -11.96 -2.98
N GLU A 213 -14.68 -11.87 -4.28
CA GLU A 213 -16.00 -11.48 -4.80
C GLU A 213 -17.12 -12.47 -4.42
N ASP A 214 -16.82 -13.77 -4.35
CA ASP A 214 -17.81 -14.75 -3.92
C ASP A 214 -18.24 -14.56 -2.47
N ALA A 215 -17.32 -14.18 -1.59
CA ALA A 215 -17.67 -13.87 -0.20
C ALA A 215 -18.56 -12.62 -0.10
N TRP A 216 -18.30 -11.56 -0.88
CA TRP A 216 -19.17 -10.39 -0.99
C TRP A 216 -20.57 -10.76 -1.49
N ARG A 217 -20.65 -11.61 -2.52
CA ARG A 217 -21.91 -12.13 -3.08
C ARG A 217 -22.70 -12.90 -2.03
N LEU A 218 -22.05 -13.79 -1.30
CA LEU A 218 -22.68 -14.60 -0.25
C LEU A 218 -23.17 -13.74 0.91
N LEU A 219 -22.39 -12.74 1.35
CA LEU A 219 -22.79 -11.83 2.43
C LEU A 219 -23.99 -10.98 2.02
N ALA A 220 -24.00 -10.42 0.82
CA ALA A 220 -25.12 -9.63 0.33
C ALA A 220 -26.39 -10.47 0.19
N LEU A 221 -26.27 -11.70 -0.32
CA LEU A 221 -27.40 -12.63 -0.42
C LEU A 221 -27.92 -13.07 0.94
N ALA A 222 -27.03 -13.32 1.91
CA ALA A 222 -27.41 -13.67 3.28
C ALA A 222 -28.18 -12.53 3.95
N LEU A 223 -27.71 -11.30 3.83
CA LEU A 223 -28.41 -10.13 4.37
C LEU A 223 -29.78 -9.92 3.70
N TYR A 224 -29.86 -10.06 2.38
CA TYR A 224 -31.13 -9.94 1.64
C TYR A 224 -32.15 -10.98 2.11
N ARG A 225 -31.77 -12.27 2.19
CA ARG A 225 -32.62 -13.36 2.69
C ARG A 225 -32.99 -13.20 4.17
N HIS A 226 -32.18 -12.46 4.93
CA HIS A 226 -32.48 -12.10 6.32
C HIS A 226 -33.30 -10.80 6.42
N HIS A 227 -33.98 -10.38 5.35
CA HIS A 227 -34.82 -9.18 5.25
C HIS A 227 -34.07 -7.84 5.50
N ARG A 228 -32.75 -7.81 5.30
CA ARG A 228 -31.91 -6.63 5.45
C ARG A 228 -31.44 -6.11 4.08
N GLN A 229 -32.41 -5.78 3.20
CA GLN A 229 -32.14 -5.35 1.83
C GLN A 229 -31.24 -4.12 1.77
N GLY A 230 -31.45 -3.14 2.63
CA GLY A 230 -30.62 -1.93 2.69
C GLY A 230 -29.16 -2.23 3.00
N ASP A 231 -28.89 -3.15 3.94
CA ASP A 231 -27.53 -3.58 4.29
C ASP A 231 -26.91 -4.41 3.17
N ALA A 232 -27.69 -5.26 2.49
CA ALA A 232 -27.21 -6.01 1.32
C ALA A 232 -26.71 -5.07 0.20
N LEU A 233 -27.45 -4.01 -0.11
CA LEU A 233 -27.03 -3.00 -1.08
C LEU A 233 -25.82 -2.18 -0.58
N ALA A 234 -25.74 -1.92 0.73
CA ALA A 234 -24.57 -1.25 1.32
C ALA A 234 -23.32 -2.13 1.19
N VAL A 235 -23.44 -3.44 1.41
CA VAL A 235 -22.34 -4.41 1.22
C VAL A 235 -21.89 -4.44 -0.24
N LEU A 236 -22.81 -4.46 -1.23
CA LEU A 236 -22.45 -4.44 -2.66
C LEU A 236 -21.75 -3.13 -3.08
N ARG A 237 -22.17 -1.99 -2.52
CA ARG A 237 -21.46 -0.71 -2.72
C ARG A 237 -20.06 -0.75 -2.10
N ARG A 238 -19.91 -1.31 -0.89
CA ARG A 238 -18.60 -1.50 -0.24
C ARG A 238 -17.71 -2.43 -1.07
N ALA A 239 -18.25 -3.52 -1.61
CA ALA A 239 -17.54 -4.42 -2.51
C ALA A 239 -17.02 -3.69 -3.75
N ARG A 240 -17.88 -2.90 -4.41
CA ARG A 240 -17.48 -2.09 -5.57
C ARG A 240 -16.36 -1.13 -5.21
N ALA A 241 -16.50 -0.35 -4.13
CA ALA A 241 -15.48 0.57 -3.68
C ALA A 241 -14.14 -0.15 -3.44
N VAL A 242 -14.15 -1.28 -2.72
CA VAL A 242 -12.94 -2.06 -2.44
C VAL A 242 -12.28 -2.59 -3.71
N LEU A 243 -13.05 -3.16 -4.65
CA LEU A 243 -12.51 -3.72 -5.90
C LEU A 243 -11.99 -2.61 -6.82
N THR A 244 -12.70 -1.49 -6.93
CA THR A 244 -12.29 -0.35 -7.75
C THR A 244 -11.09 0.36 -7.12
N ASP A 245 -11.14 0.66 -5.82
CA ASP A 245 -10.13 1.47 -5.13
C ASP A 245 -8.81 0.69 -4.92
N GLN A 246 -8.88 -0.63 -4.70
CA GLN A 246 -7.69 -1.42 -4.37
C GLN A 246 -7.12 -2.21 -5.56
N LEU A 247 -7.97 -2.62 -6.51
CA LEU A 247 -7.55 -3.42 -7.67
C LEU A 247 -7.74 -2.71 -9.01
N GLY A 248 -8.44 -1.56 -9.04
CA GLY A 248 -8.75 -0.84 -10.28
C GLY A 248 -9.69 -1.61 -11.21
N VAL A 249 -10.48 -2.55 -10.68
CA VAL A 249 -11.40 -3.37 -11.47
C VAL A 249 -12.85 -3.17 -11.03
N ASP A 250 -13.76 -3.16 -12.00
CA ASP A 250 -15.20 -3.21 -11.70
C ASP A 250 -15.60 -4.57 -11.12
N PRO A 251 -16.64 -4.63 -10.26
CA PRO A 251 -17.19 -5.88 -9.77
C PRO A 251 -17.50 -6.85 -10.90
N GLY A 252 -17.20 -8.12 -10.70
CA GLY A 252 -17.47 -9.18 -11.65
C GLY A 252 -18.97 -9.33 -11.97
N PRO A 253 -19.29 -10.08 -13.03
CA PRO A 253 -20.68 -10.19 -13.51
C PRO A 253 -21.63 -10.81 -12.47
N ALA A 254 -21.15 -11.64 -11.56
CA ALA A 254 -21.96 -12.27 -10.51
C ALA A 254 -22.43 -11.24 -9.47
N LEU A 255 -21.55 -10.35 -9.01
CA LEU A 255 -21.91 -9.26 -8.09
C LEU A 255 -22.87 -8.26 -8.73
N ARG A 256 -22.60 -7.83 -9.97
CA ARG A 256 -23.47 -6.91 -10.70
C ARG A 256 -24.86 -7.48 -10.94
N ARG A 257 -24.95 -8.77 -11.25
CA ARG A 257 -26.24 -9.46 -11.41
C ARG A 257 -27.00 -9.48 -10.09
N LEU A 258 -26.34 -9.87 -8.99
CA LEU A 258 -26.95 -9.89 -7.67
C LEU A 258 -27.48 -8.50 -7.26
N GLU A 259 -26.75 -7.43 -7.53
CA GLU A 259 -27.21 -6.05 -7.25
C GLU A 259 -28.50 -5.72 -8.03
N SER A 260 -28.54 -6.05 -9.33
CA SER A 260 -29.73 -5.87 -10.15
C SER A 260 -30.92 -6.71 -9.65
N ASP A 261 -30.67 -7.97 -9.30
CA ASP A 261 -31.70 -8.90 -8.81
C ASP A 261 -32.28 -8.44 -7.46
N ILE A 262 -31.44 -7.90 -6.56
CA ILE A 262 -31.91 -7.32 -5.28
C ILE A 262 -32.74 -6.06 -5.52
N LEU A 263 -32.33 -5.18 -6.44
CA LEU A 263 -33.06 -3.95 -6.76
C LEU A 263 -34.43 -4.24 -7.38
N THR A 264 -34.51 -5.29 -8.22
CA THR A 264 -35.76 -5.74 -8.84
C THR A 264 -36.56 -6.71 -7.99
N GLN A 265 -36.04 -7.08 -6.80
CA GLN A 265 -36.64 -8.07 -5.91
C GLN A 265 -36.97 -9.40 -6.63
N ALA A 266 -35.99 -9.86 -7.42
CA ALA A 266 -36.17 -11.05 -8.25
C ALA A 266 -36.54 -12.27 -7.38
N PRO A 267 -37.62 -12.99 -7.73
CA PRO A 267 -38.14 -14.09 -6.92
C PRO A 267 -37.12 -15.25 -6.74
N GLU A 268 -36.18 -15.38 -7.65
CA GLU A 268 -35.12 -16.39 -7.64
C GLU A 268 -34.17 -16.23 -6.44
N LEU A 269 -34.04 -15.03 -5.89
CA LEU A 269 -33.21 -14.76 -4.72
C LEU A 269 -33.72 -15.47 -3.46
N ASN A 270 -35.01 -15.75 -3.39
CA ASN A 270 -35.68 -16.41 -2.27
C ASN A 270 -35.81 -17.93 -2.45
N LEU A 271 -35.41 -18.47 -3.62
CA LEU A 271 -35.47 -19.89 -3.86
C LEU A 271 -34.30 -20.58 -3.13
N VAL A 272 -34.62 -21.37 -2.12
CA VAL A 272 -33.68 -22.34 -1.55
C VAL A 272 -33.45 -23.43 -2.60
N PRO A 273 -32.21 -23.71 -3.00
CA PRO A 273 -31.92 -24.80 -3.93
C PRO A 273 -32.46 -26.10 -3.36
N ARG A 274 -33.50 -26.66 -3.98
CA ARG A 274 -34.03 -27.96 -3.59
C ARG A 274 -33.06 -29.01 -4.10
N PRO A 275 -32.55 -29.94 -3.26
CA PRO A 275 -31.70 -31.02 -3.74
C PRO A 275 -32.43 -31.78 -4.84
N PRO A 276 -31.73 -32.23 -5.89
CA PRO A 276 -32.35 -33.04 -6.92
C PRO A 276 -32.96 -34.28 -6.28
N LEU A 277 -34.26 -34.44 -6.43
CA LEU A 277 -34.95 -35.65 -6.04
C LEU A 277 -34.29 -36.82 -6.81
N THR A 278 -33.68 -37.74 -6.12
CA THR A 278 -33.28 -39.05 -6.66
C THR A 278 -34.51 -39.71 -7.22
N GLN A 279 -34.75 -39.56 -8.53
CA GLN A 279 -35.76 -40.37 -9.22
C GLN A 279 -35.27 -41.77 -9.29
N GLY A 280 -36.02 -42.64 -8.58
CA GLY A 280 -35.90 -44.08 -8.71
C GLY A 280 -36.05 -44.47 -10.18
N ARG A 281 -35.17 -45.33 -10.61
CA ARG A 281 -35.26 -45.97 -11.93
C ARG A 281 -36.57 -46.74 -12.04
N GLU A 282 -37.52 -46.23 -12.76
CA GLU A 282 -38.53 -47.03 -13.44
C GLU A 282 -38.44 -46.76 -14.95
N ALA A 283 -38.18 -47.86 -15.65
CA ALA A 283 -38.09 -47.91 -17.09
C ALA A 283 -39.47 -47.77 -17.71
N VAL A 284 -39.69 -46.77 -18.58
CA VAL A 284 -40.78 -46.77 -19.51
C VAL A 284 -40.29 -46.34 -20.91
N THR A 285 -40.73 -47.17 -21.83
CA THR A 285 -40.43 -47.39 -23.22
C THR A 285 -40.76 -46.18 -24.12
N TYR A 286 -39.97 -46.03 -25.15
CA TYR A 286 -40.08 -45.15 -26.31
C TYR A 286 -41.48 -45.19 -27.02
N ALA A 287 -41.97 -43.99 -27.41
CA ALA A 287 -42.71 -43.82 -28.64
C ALA A 287 -42.51 -42.36 -29.16
N ALA A 288 -42.07 -42.26 -30.39
CA ALA A 288 -41.75 -41.01 -31.11
C ALA A 288 -42.92 -40.50 -32.00
N PRO A 289 -42.81 -39.39 -32.70
CA PRO A 289 -43.81 -38.33 -32.82
C PRO A 289 -44.70 -38.40 -34.09
N PRO A 290 -45.52 -37.38 -34.39
CA PRO A 290 -45.36 -36.76 -35.69
C PRO A 290 -45.48 -35.23 -35.79
N HIS A 291 -44.88 -34.77 -36.84
CA HIS A 291 -44.76 -33.44 -37.41
C HIS A 291 -46.06 -32.69 -37.70
N GLY A 292 -45.95 -31.35 -37.68
CA GLY A 292 -46.98 -30.51 -38.31
C GLY A 292 -46.69 -29.00 -38.24
N ARG A 293 -46.15 -28.50 -39.33
CA ARG A 293 -46.02 -27.16 -39.89
C ARG A 293 -47.10 -26.12 -39.53
N ALA A 294 -46.78 -24.85 -39.33
CA ALA A 294 -46.86 -23.77 -40.32
C ALA A 294 -47.02 -22.40 -39.63
N GLN A 295 -46.20 -21.46 -40.05
CA GLN A 295 -46.43 -20.00 -39.97
C GLN A 295 -47.53 -19.61 -40.97
N PRO A 296 -48.02 -18.33 -41.13
CA PRO A 296 -47.35 -17.06 -40.91
C PRO A 296 -48.26 -15.82 -40.59
N LYS A 297 -47.56 -14.67 -40.34
CA LYS A 297 -47.85 -13.27 -40.77
C LYS A 297 -49.09 -12.52 -40.24
N THR A 298 -48.97 -11.31 -39.74
CA THR A 298 -48.94 -9.93 -40.30
C THR A 298 -49.36 -8.96 -39.19
N ALA A 299 -48.69 -7.94 -38.94
CA ALA A 299 -48.55 -6.58 -39.46
C ALA A 299 -49.38 -5.51 -38.73
N VAL A 300 -48.68 -4.45 -38.29
CA VAL A 300 -48.99 -3.02 -38.45
C VAL A 300 -50.15 -2.42 -37.65
N THR A 301 -49.88 -1.49 -36.73
CA THR A 301 -50.18 -0.05 -36.90
C THR A 301 -49.90 0.73 -35.59
N SER A 302 -49.18 1.82 -35.75
CA SER A 302 -49.24 3.00 -34.84
C SER A 302 -50.45 3.85 -35.22
N PRO A 303 -50.96 4.70 -34.33
CA PRO A 303 -50.81 6.13 -34.56
C PRO A 303 -50.62 7.02 -33.32
N THR A 304 -49.71 7.94 -33.46
CA THR A 304 -49.73 9.42 -33.39
C THR A 304 -50.77 10.16 -32.50
N THR A 305 -50.19 11.12 -31.73
CA THR A 305 -50.61 12.53 -31.52
C THR A 305 -51.68 12.85 -30.49
N SER A 306 -51.30 13.67 -29.48
CA SER A 306 -51.80 15.06 -29.34
C SER A 306 -51.42 15.65 -27.94
N ALA A 307 -50.77 16.80 -27.98
CA ALA A 307 -50.76 17.76 -26.85
C ALA A 307 -52.08 18.60 -26.92
N PRO A 308 -52.48 19.22 -25.83
CA PRO A 308 -52.59 20.68 -25.88
C PRO A 308 -52.20 21.45 -24.61
N THR A 309 -51.46 22.55 -24.84
CA THR A 309 -51.69 23.95 -24.47
C THR A 309 -52.08 24.38 -23.04
N HIS A 310 -51.25 25.31 -22.58
CA HIS A 310 -51.39 26.25 -21.45
C HIS A 310 -52.74 27.04 -21.45
N PRO A 311 -53.05 27.69 -20.27
CA PRO A 311 -52.84 29.13 -20.25
C PRO A 311 -52.26 29.72 -18.96
N GLU A 312 -51.80 30.94 -19.17
CA GLU A 312 -51.12 31.91 -18.32
C GLU A 312 -51.92 32.35 -17.09
N GLY A 313 -51.16 32.70 -16.01
CA GLY A 313 -51.63 33.48 -14.86
C GLY A 313 -50.47 34.19 -14.18
N ARG A 314 -50.45 35.52 -14.39
CA ARG A 314 -49.47 36.47 -13.81
C ARG A 314 -49.65 36.61 -12.30
N GLY A 315 -48.52 36.76 -11.57
CA GLY A 315 -48.46 37.22 -10.20
C GLY A 315 -47.05 37.64 -9.85
N GLU A 316 -46.84 38.90 -9.64
CA GLU A 316 -45.59 39.58 -9.36
C GLU A 316 -45.00 39.32 -7.94
N PRO A 317 -43.73 39.70 -7.66
CA PRO A 317 -42.85 39.02 -6.69
C PRO A 317 -42.92 39.67 -5.28
N ARG A 318 -42.75 38.81 -4.29
CA ARG A 318 -42.38 39.26 -2.93
C ARG A 318 -40.93 38.88 -2.63
N ASP A 319 -40.11 39.86 -2.39
CA ASP A 319 -38.78 39.81 -1.80
C ASP A 319 -38.75 38.96 -0.53
N GLN A 320 -37.96 37.91 -0.58
CA GLN A 320 -37.37 37.27 0.61
C GLN A 320 -35.88 37.11 0.41
N PRO A 321 -35.05 37.40 1.44
CA PRO A 321 -33.60 37.30 1.33
C PRO A 321 -33.18 35.83 1.17
N PRO A 322 -32.05 35.56 0.49
CA PRO A 322 -31.60 34.18 0.25
C PRO A 322 -31.20 33.54 1.58
N ARG A 323 -31.83 32.39 1.87
CA ARG A 323 -31.33 31.48 2.89
C ARG A 323 -29.99 30.93 2.45
N PRO A 324 -29.00 30.79 3.35
CA PRO A 324 -27.76 30.12 3.00
C PRO A 324 -28.07 28.68 2.58
N ALA A 325 -27.46 28.29 1.47
CA ALA A 325 -27.50 26.92 0.97
C ALA A 325 -27.01 26.00 2.08
N ALA A 326 -27.89 25.10 2.52
CA ALA A 326 -27.50 24.03 3.39
C ALA A 326 -26.51 23.13 2.65
N ASP A 327 -25.30 23.06 3.16
CA ASP A 327 -24.30 22.06 2.83
C ASP A 327 -24.90 20.65 3.04
N ASN A 328 -25.40 20.05 1.97
CA ASN A 328 -25.71 18.64 1.91
C ASN A 328 -24.48 17.88 1.37
N ALA A 329 -23.31 18.09 1.97
CA ALA A 329 -22.25 17.10 1.92
C ALA A 329 -22.61 16.01 2.93
N PRO A 330 -22.58 14.71 2.59
CA PRO A 330 -22.69 13.67 3.58
C PRO A 330 -21.59 13.88 4.63
N PRO A 331 -21.82 13.59 5.91
CA PRO A 331 -20.80 13.73 6.93
C PRO A 331 -19.65 12.82 6.52
N THR A 332 -18.57 13.41 6.02
CA THR A 332 -17.28 12.74 5.87
C THR A 332 -16.89 12.34 7.29
N GLU A 333 -16.96 11.04 7.59
CA GLU A 333 -16.30 10.52 8.79
C GLU A 333 -14.90 11.10 8.80
N SER A 334 -14.54 11.78 9.89
CA SER A 334 -13.21 12.42 9.94
C SER A 334 -12.17 11.31 9.79
N THR A 335 -11.07 11.59 9.11
CA THR A 335 -9.97 10.65 8.93
C THR A 335 -9.48 10.09 10.27
N ALA A 336 -9.60 10.87 11.36
CA ALA A 336 -9.36 10.45 12.72
C ALA A 336 -10.33 9.35 13.18
N GLN A 337 -11.62 9.42 12.78
CA GLN A 337 -12.60 8.36 13.06
C GLN A 337 -12.31 7.09 12.28
N LEU A 338 -11.95 7.21 10.99
CA LEU A 338 -11.52 6.06 10.16
C LEU A 338 -10.29 5.39 10.75
N TRP A 339 -9.29 6.18 11.20
CA TRP A 339 -8.11 5.65 11.89
C TRP A 339 -8.49 4.94 13.18
N THR A 340 -9.28 5.58 14.03
CA THR A 340 -9.70 5.01 15.32
C THR A 340 -10.48 3.70 15.11
N THR A 341 -11.35 3.66 14.10
CA THR A 341 -12.13 2.48 13.75
C THR A 341 -11.23 1.36 13.21
N ALA A 342 -10.30 1.69 12.31
CA ALA A 342 -9.34 0.74 11.74
C ALA A 342 -8.39 0.20 12.83
N ALA A 343 -7.85 1.07 13.68
CA ALA A 343 -6.99 0.67 14.79
C ALA A 343 -7.74 -0.22 15.79
N ALA A 344 -9.00 0.11 16.13
CA ALA A 344 -9.83 -0.70 17.05
C ALA A 344 -10.19 -2.06 16.42
N ALA A 345 -10.49 -2.12 15.13
CA ALA A 345 -10.71 -3.38 14.40
C ALA A 345 -9.45 -4.23 14.39
N TYR A 346 -8.31 -3.62 14.10
CA TYR A 346 -6.99 -4.25 14.11
C TYR A 346 -6.65 -4.85 15.49
N HIS A 347 -6.86 -4.09 16.58
CA HIS A 347 -6.64 -4.58 17.95
C HIS A 347 -7.53 -5.77 18.32
N ARG A 348 -8.72 -5.91 17.73
CA ARG A 348 -9.62 -7.04 17.95
C ARG A 348 -9.21 -8.29 17.19
N THR A 349 -8.62 -8.14 16.01
CA THR A 349 -8.33 -9.25 15.09
C THR A 349 -6.91 -9.80 15.23
N VAL A 350 -5.95 -8.99 15.68
CA VAL A 350 -4.56 -9.42 15.80
C VAL A 350 -4.28 -9.86 17.24
N ALA A 351 -4.36 -11.16 17.47
CA ALA A 351 -3.89 -11.81 18.71
C ALA A 351 -2.35 -11.87 18.82
N ALA A 352 -1.64 -11.16 17.95
CA ALA A 352 -0.19 -11.09 17.92
C ALA A 352 0.35 -10.22 19.06
N GLY A 353 1.60 -10.47 19.46
CA GLY A 353 2.30 -9.63 20.45
C GLY A 353 2.44 -8.17 19.99
N ALA A 354 2.71 -7.27 20.94
CA ALA A 354 2.78 -5.83 20.69
C ALA A 354 3.75 -5.44 19.54
N ARG A 355 4.85 -6.18 19.36
CA ARG A 355 5.81 -5.99 18.26
C ARG A 355 5.16 -6.17 16.87
N THR A 356 4.43 -7.27 16.68
CA THR A 356 3.76 -7.55 15.40
C THR A 356 2.66 -6.53 15.09
N ARG A 357 1.96 -6.05 16.13
CA ARG A 357 0.98 -4.97 15.98
C ARG A 357 1.63 -3.67 15.51
N LEU A 358 2.78 -3.33 16.07
CA LEU A 358 3.52 -2.13 15.70
C LEU A 358 4.00 -2.19 14.24
N ASP A 359 4.59 -3.31 13.80
CA ASP A 359 5.02 -3.52 12.42
C ASP A 359 3.85 -3.34 11.43
N SER A 360 2.69 -3.89 11.74
CA SER A 360 1.51 -3.79 10.85
C SER A 360 0.89 -2.40 10.86
N THR A 361 0.97 -1.66 11.98
CA THR A 361 0.47 -0.29 12.08
C THR A 361 1.16 0.63 11.08
N ILE A 362 2.47 0.44 10.83
CA ILE A 362 3.22 1.25 9.86
C ILE A 362 2.72 1.04 8.44
N GLY A 363 2.35 -0.18 8.05
CA GLY A 363 1.74 -0.43 6.74
C GLY A 363 0.43 0.35 6.55
N LEU A 364 -0.38 0.43 7.60
CA LEU A 364 -1.62 1.23 7.60
C LEU A 364 -1.33 2.73 7.50
N ILE A 365 -0.35 3.25 8.27
CA ILE A 365 0.08 4.66 8.20
C ILE A 365 0.56 5.02 6.80
N ARG A 366 1.35 4.17 6.16
CA ARG A 366 1.83 4.35 4.79
C ARG A 366 0.68 4.45 3.78
N ASN A 367 -0.28 3.53 3.85
CA ASN A 367 -1.44 3.54 2.96
C ASN A 367 -2.30 4.80 3.17
N LEU A 368 -2.47 5.22 4.42
CA LEU A 368 -3.22 6.42 4.76
C LEU A 368 -2.60 7.70 4.14
N ALA A 369 -1.27 7.77 4.07
CA ALA A 369 -0.56 8.93 3.53
C ALA A 369 -0.82 9.20 2.05
N VAL A 370 -1.30 8.23 1.27
CA VAL A 370 -1.59 8.38 -0.16
C VAL A 370 -3.07 8.59 -0.47
N THR A 371 -3.97 8.52 0.52
CA THR A 371 -5.43 8.64 0.34
C THR A 371 -5.94 10.07 0.19
N GLY A 372 -5.10 11.08 0.40
CA GLY A 372 -5.45 12.50 0.30
C GLY A 372 -4.91 13.33 1.45
N GLY A 373 -5.25 14.62 1.51
CA GLY A 373 -4.68 15.57 2.45
C GLY A 373 -4.91 15.22 3.91
N ALA A 374 -6.14 14.88 4.28
CA ALA A 374 -6.47 14.47 5.64
C ALA A 374 -5.77 13.16 6.04
N GLY A 375 -5.63 12.21 5.09
CA GLY A 375 -4.87 10.98 5.32
C GLY A 375 -3.39 11.24 5.52
N LEU A 376 -2.82 12.18 4.78
CA LEU A 376 -1.41 12.56 4.91
C LEU A 376 -1.11 13.21 6.28
N GLU A 377 -2.00 14.08 6.78
CA GLU A 377 -1.88 14.68 8.11
C GLU A 377 -1.95 13.66 9.23
N GLU A 378 -2.91 12.73 9.12
CA GLU A 378 -3.10 11.68 10.10
C GLU A 378 -1.91 10.70 10.10
N ALA A 379 -1.42 10.34 8.92
CA ALA A 379 -0.23 9.49 8.80
C ALA A 379 0.99 10.10 9.48
N ARG A 380 1.22 11.42 9.33
CA ARG A 380 2.32 12.11 10.00
C ARG A 380 2.19 12.07 11.52
N ARG A 381 0.99 12.32 12.04
CA ARG A 381 0.72 12.32 13.49
C ARG A 381 0.98 10.96 14.11
N HIS A 382 0.57 9.88 13.45
CA HIS A 382 0.75 8.52 13.95
C HIS A 382 2.17 7.97 13.73
N ARG A 383 2.91 8.48 12.76
CA ARG A 383 4.27 8.04 12.47
C ARG A 383 5.23 8.30 13.64
N THR A 384 5.23 9.50 14.21
CA THR A 384 6.08 9.84 15.36
C THR A 384 5.72 8.99 16.58
N ALA A 385 4.44 8.80 16.85
CA ALA A 385 3.98 7.95 17.95
C ALA A 385 4.40 6.48 17.77
N ALA A 386 4.34 5.95 16.54
CA ALA A 386 4.79 4.59 16.25
C ALA A 386 6.31 4.41 16.43
N ILE A 387 7.09 5.41 16.04
CA ILE A 387 8.55 5.42 16.24
C ILE A 387 8.89 5.46 17.74
N ALA A 388 8.26 6.34 18.50
CA ALA A 388 8.46 6.42 19.94
C ALA A 388 8.12 5.08 20.63
N ALA A 389 6.99 4.46 20.26
CA ALA A 389 6.62 3.15 20.76
C ALA A 389 7.63 2.05 20.38
N ALA A 390 8.26 2.14 19.20
CA ALA A 390 9.30 1.19 18.79
C ALA A 390 10.56 1.33 19.66
N GLU A 391 10.97 2.55 19.99
CA GLU A 391 12.12 2.83 20.84
C GLU A 391 11.94 2.29 22.28
N GLU A 392 10.70 2.26 22.80
CA GLU A 392 10.41 1.68 24.14
C GLU A 392 10.75 0.17 24.25
N PHE A 393 10.76 -0.56 23.11
CA PHE A 393 11.18 -1.97 23.08
C PHE A 393 12.69 -2.17 23.21
N ALA A 394 13.50 -1.10 23.13
CA ALA A 394 14.97 -1.15 23.15
C ALA A 394 15.54 -2.17 22.13
N ASP A 395 14.87 -2.32 20.98
CA ASP A 395 15.22 -3.22 19.88
C ASP A 395 15.54 -2.37 18.63
N PRO A 396 16.84 -2.14 18.33
CA PRO A 396 17.24 -1.32 17.20
C PRO A 396 16.75 -1.84 15.85
N GLU A 397 16.59 -3.16 15.69
CA GLU A 397 16.14 -3.78 14.46
C GLU A 397 14.64 -3.53 14.24
N LEU A 398 13.82 -3.65 15.28
CA LEU A 398 12.41 -3.28 15.24
C LEU A 398 12.26 -1.79 14.92
N THR A 399 12.99 -0.91 15.62
CA THR A 399 12.94 0.53 15.41
C THR A 399 13.35 0.90 13.98
N ALA A 400 14.40 0.27 13.44
CA ALA A 400 14.82 0.47 12.05
C ALA A 400 13.75 0.06 11.04
N ARG A 401 13.06 -1.06 11.28
CA ARG A 401 11.93 -1.48 10.43
C ARG A 401 10.78 -0.47 10.48
N VAL A 402 10.39 -0.04 11.68
CA VAL A 402 9.30 0.94 11.87
C VAL A 402 9.61 2.27 11.18
N ILE A 403 10.80 2.83 11.36
CA ILE A 403 11.22 4.07 10.71
C ILE A 403 11.26 3.90 9.19
N GLY A 404 11.89 2.82 8.71
CA GLY A 404 12.17 2.59 7.29
C GLY A 404 10.99 2.08 6.49
N ALA A 405 9.91 1.61 7.12
CA ALA A 405 8.73 1.15 6.41
C ALA A 405 7.85 2.28 5.86
N TYR A 406 8.05 3.52 6.30
CA TYR A 406 7.39 4.69 5.74
C TYR A 406 8.17 5.21 4.53
N ASP A 407 7.96 4.59 3.38
CA ASP A 407 8.61 4.90 2.10
C ASP A 407 7.69 5.67 1.13
N VAL A 408 6.86 6.55 1.67
CA VAL A 408 5.97 7.42 0.89
C VAL A 408 6.81 8.43 0.08
N PRO A 409 6.63 8.51 -1.26
CA PRO A 409 7.39 9.44 -2.07
C PRO A 409 7.14 10.90 -1.70
N ALA A 410 8.21 11.67 -1.58
CA ALA A 410 8.14 13.12 -1.36
C ALA A 410 8.56 13.88 -2.62
N ILE A 411 7.83 14.94 -2.96
CA ILE A 411 8.09 15.80 -4.13
C ILE A 411 8.33 17.27 -3.73
N TRP A 412 7.93 17.69 -2.53
CA TRP A 412 8.16 19.04 -2.04
C TRP A 412 9.27 19.07 -0.99
N THR A 413 10.14 20.06 -1.07
CA THR A 413 11.40 20.11 -0.34
C THR A 413 11.31 20.87 0.98
N ARG A 414 10.12 21.12 1.49
CA ARG A 414 9.89 21.76 2.77
C ARG A 414 9.17 20.83 3.72
N ALA A 415 9.69 20.70 4.94
CA ALA A 415 9.01 19.89 5.94
C ALA A 415 7.69 20.56 6.35
N ASP A 416 6.62 19.78 6.39
CA ASP A 416 5.30 20.24 6.81
C ASP A 416 5.26 20.48 8.33
N ASP A 417 5.99 19.65 9.08
CA ASP A 417 6.22 19.74 10.53
C ASP A 417 7.72 19.60 10.82
N PRO A 418 8.46 20.71 10.94
CA PRO A 418 9.89 20.68 11.20
C PRO A 418 10.26 20.04 12.56
N ALA A 419 9.38 20.12 13.57
CA ALA A 419 9.65 19.52 14.87
C ALA A 419 9.55 17.99 14.80
N ALA A 420 8.47 17.48 14.21
CA ALA A 420 8.32 16.03 13.97
C ALA A 420 9.45 15.49 13.07
N ALA A 421 9.84 16.22 12.03
CA ALA A 421 10.96 15.84 11.17
C ALA A 421 12.27 15.71 11.96
N ALA A 422 12.55 16.65 12.86
CA ALA A 422 13.74 16.62 13.72
C ALA A 422 13.72 15.42 14.69
N GLU A 423 12.57 15.09 15.26
CA GLU A 423 12.40 13.90 16.13
C GLU A 423 12.65 12.60 15.35
N ILE A 424 12.12 12.48 14.13
CA ILE A 424 12.34 11.31 13.26
C ILE A 424 13.81 11.18 12.89
N VAL A 425 14.47 12.28 12.54
CA VAL A 425 15.93 12.28 12.25
C VAL A 425 16.71 11.83 13.48
N ALA A 426 16.42 12.37 14.65
CA ALA A 426 17.09 11.98 15.88
C ALA A 426 16.90 10.50 16.21
N ALA A 427 15.70 9.95 16.05
CA ALA A 427 15.42 8.52 16.23
C ALA A 427 16.18 7.67 15.19
N ALA A 428 16.21 8.08 13.92
CA ALA A 428 16.93 7.38 12.87
C ALA A 428 18.45 7.36 13.13
N GLU A 429 19.02 8.46 13.60
CA GLU A 429 20.46 8.54 13.97
C GLU A 429 20.80 7.65 15.18
N ARG A 430 19.97 7.67 16.23
CA ARG A 430 20.16 6.77 17.38
C ARG A 430 20.11 5.31 16.96
N THR A 431 19.12 4.97 16.14
CA THR A 431 18.94 3.61 15.64
C THR A 431 20.12 3.19 14.75
N LEU A 432 20.57 4.08 13.85
CA LEU A 432 21.71 3.82 12.96
C LEU A 432 23.00 3.56 13.75
N ALA A 433 23.21 4.29 14.85
CA ALA A 433 24.36 4.11 15.73
C ALA A 433 24.28 2.82 16.56
N ALA A 434 23.06 2.36 16.88
CA ALA A 434 22.83 1.15 17.67
C ALA A 434 22.88 -0.14 16.82
N LEU A 435 22.69 -0.05 15.50
CA LEU A 435 22.78 -1.21 14.61
C LEU A 435 24.25 -1.70 14.55
N PRO A 436 24.50 -3.02 14.70
CA PRO A 436 25.87 -3.56 14.66
C PRO A 436 26.59 -3.17 13.38
N THR A 437 27.78 -2.58 13.51
CA THR A 437 28.70 -2.40 12.38
C THR A 437 29.34 -3.74 12.09
N THR A 438 29.11 -4.33 10.95
CA THR A 438 29.85 -5.50 10.48
C THR A 438 31.28 -5.05 10.25
N THR A 439 32.13 -5.18 11.28
CA THR A 439 33.56 -5.14 11.07
C THR A 439 33.88 -6.41 10.29
N THR A 440 34.13 -6.26 9.00
CA THR A 440 34.63 -7.32 8.14
C THR A 440 36.02 -7.70 8.72
N THR A 441 36.06 -8.65 9.64
CA THR A 441 37.25 -9.43 9.86
C THR A 441 37.51 -10.18 8.57
N ALA A 442 38.39 -9.62 7.78
CA ALA A 442 38.89 -10.22 6.56
C ALA A 442 39.56 -11.56 6.91
N THR A 443 38.80 -12.62 6.81
CA THR A 443 39.34 -13.98 6.71
C THR A 443 38.61 -14.65 5.55
N SER A 444 39.40 -14.81 4.49
CA SER A 444 39.31 -15.81 3.44
C SER A 444 38.49 -15.51 2.17
N THR A 445 39.24 -15.37 1.09
CA THR A 445 39.06 -16.07 -0.21
C THR A 445 37.60 -16.38 -0.60
N GLY A 446 36.91 -15.38 -1.13
CA GLY A 446 35.65 -15.56 -1.83
C GLY A 446 35.28 -14.25 -2.50
N THR A 447 35.16 -14.26 -3.83
CA THR A 447 34.67 -13.17 -4.67
C THR A 447 33.16 -12.98 -4.45
N GLY A 448 32.75 -12.57 -3.23
CA GLY A 448 31.38 -12.22 -2.91
C GLY A 448 31.32 -10.74 -2.53
N THR A 449 30.50 -9.95 -3.17
CA THR A 449 30.10 -8.60 -2.75
C THR A 449 29.37 -8.71 -1.41
N GLY A 450 30.13 -8.63 -0.29
CA GLY A 450 29.60 -8.84 1.05
C GLY A 450 28.62 -7.72 1.46
N THR A 451 27.33 -7.97 1.29
CA THR A 451 26.27 -7.16 1.90
C THR A 451 26.06 -7.63 3.34
N GLY A 452 26.06 -6.67 4.28
CA GLY A 452 25.84 -6.96 5.70
C GLY A 452 24.37 -7.22 6.02
N PRO A 453 24.06 -7.97 7.10
CA PRO A 453 22.69 -8.32 7.48
C PRO A 453 21.80 -7.09 7.78
N TYR A 454 22.37 -5.94 8.06
CA TYR A 454 21.65 -4.70 8.38
C TYR A 454 21.71 -3.65 7.27
N ASP A 455 22.27 -3.94 6.10
CA ASP A 455 22.48 -2.95 5.05
C ASP A 455 21.17 -2.39 4.48
N THR A 456 20.13 -3.21 4.35
CA THR A 456 18.78 -2.75 3.96
C THR A 456 18.20 -1.78 5.00
N ALA A 457 18.31 -2.11 6.28
CA ALA A 457 17.86 -1.24 7.37
C ALA A 457 18.64 0.09 7.41
N ARG A 458 19.96 0.05 7.27
CA ARG A 458 20.83 1.23 7.18
C ARG A 458 20.45 2.11 5.98
N CYS A 459 20.24 1.53 4.81
CA CYS A 459 19.83 2.26 3.62
C CYS A 459 18.49 2.99 3.84
N ARG A 460 17.49 2.33 4.42
CA ARG A 460 16.20 2.94 4.73
C ARG A 460 16.31 4.07 5.76
N LEU A 461 17.11 3.91 6.82
CA LEU A 461 17.34 4.94 7.81
C LEU A 461 18.05 6.16 7.20
N LEU A 462 19.10 5.95 6.41
CA LEU A 462 19.82 7.03 5.71
C LEU A 462 18.92 7.76 4.73
N THR A 463 18.08 7.05 3.99
CA THR A 463 17.09 7.67 3.09
C THR A 463 16.08 8.49 3.89
N THR A 464 15.59 7.99 5.02
CA THR A 464 14.70 8.75 5.92
C THR A 464 15.37 10.02 6.41
N ILE A 465 16.63 9.97 6.86
CA ILE A 465 17.40 11.15 7.25
C ILE A 465 17.49 12.15 6.09
N ALA A 466 17.79 11.68 4.88
CA ALA A 466 17.86 12.54 3.70
C ALA A 466 16.51 13.21 3.38
N LEU A 467 15.39 12.48 3.51
CA LEU A 467 14.06 13.01 3.25
C LEU A 467 13.61 14.00 4.34
N GLU A 468 13.84 13.71 5.61
CA GLU A 468 13.37 14.57 6.71
C GLU A 468 14.25 15.80 6.93
N THR A 469 15.50 15.80 6.43
CA THR A 469 16.37 16.99 6.40
C THR A 469 16.24 17.84 5.15
N ARG A 470 15.21 17.56 4.31
CA ARG A 470 14.93 18.38 3.10
C ARG A 470 14.71 19.85 3.44
N GLY A 471 15.34 20.74 2.67
CA GLY A 471 15.24 22.19 2.87
C GLY A 471 15.96 22.72 4.10
N ALA A 472 16.65 21.87 4.86
CA ALA A 472 17.51 22.27 5.96
C ALA A 472 18.94 22.57 5.48
N ASP A 473 19.60 23.51 6.15
CA ASP A 473 21.01 23.80 5.92
C ASP A 473 21.89 22.77 6.62
N GLY A 474 22.93 22.31 5.93
CA GLY A 474 23.93 21.42 6.51
C GLY A 474 24.34 20.23 5.65
N PRO A 475 25.48 19.59 5.97
CA PRO A 475 26.06 18.53 5.15
C PRO A 475 25.42 17.15 5.38
N ARG A 476 24.63 16.96 6.45
CA ARG A 476 24.14 15.64 6.88
C ARG A 476 23.16 15.04 5.89
N GLY A 477 22.17 15.80 5.45
CA GLY A 477 21.17 15.35 4.46
C GLY A 477 21.82 14.88 3.15
N PRO A 478 22.63 15.74 2.48
CA PRO A 478 23.36 15.34 1.27
C PRO A 478 24.32 14.16 1.48
N ALA A 479 24.94 14.01 2.65
CA ALA A 479 25.79 12.87 2.96
C ALA A 479 24.97 11.58 3.09
N ALA A 480 23.86 11.61 3.83
CA ALA A 480 22.96 10.49 4.01
C ALA A 480 22.37 10.02 2.66
N ALA A 481 21.97 10.95 1.79
CA ALA A 481 21.46 10.62 0.45
C ALA A 481 22.49 9.88 -0.40
N ARG A 482 23.75 10.35 -0.43
CA ARG A 482 24.82 9.68 -1.19
C ARG A 482 25.13 8.29 -0.66
N GLU A 483 25.19 8.14 0.67
CA GLU A 483 25.46 6.86 1.31
C GLU A 483 24.33 5.87 1.07
N ALA A 484 23.06 6.31 1.20
CA ALA A 484 21.89 5.51 0.93
C ALA A 484 21.85 5.03 -0.52
N GLU A 485 22.06 5.94 -1.50
CA GLU A 485 22.07 5.58 -2.93
C GLU A 485 23.17 4.57 -3.25
N ALA A 486 24.40 4.81 -2.75
CA ALA A 486 25.51 3.87 -2.95
C ALA A 486 25.22 2.49 -2.35
N LEU A 487 24.54 2.45 -1.19
CA LEU A 487 24.16 1.21 -0.53
C LEU A 487 23.02 0.49 -1.30
N ALA A 488 21.99 1.22 -1.72
CA ALA A 488 20.87 0.67 -2.50
C ALA A 488 21.34 0.04 -3.82
N ARG A 489 22.28 0.68 -4.52
CA ARG A 489 22.87 0.14 -5.75
C ARG A 489 23.65 -1.16 -5.54
N ARG A 490 24.25 -1.38 -4.36
CA ARG A 490 24.92 -2.64 -4.03
C ARG A 490 23.94 -3.76 -3.66
N LEU A 491 22.79 -3.39 -3.08
CA LEU A 491 21.78 -4.36 -2.61
C LEU A 491 20.91 -4.92 -3.73
N ASP A 492 20.93 -4.29 -4.91
CA ASP A 492 20.15 -4.69 -6.12
C ASP A 492 18.65 -4.87 -5.83
N ASP A 493 18.12 -4.04 -4.93
CA ASP A 493 16.67 -3.98 -4.59
C ASP A 493 16.04 -2.77 -5.28
N PRO A 494 15.15 -2.98 -6.28
CA PRO A 494 14.53 -1.89 -7.05
C PRO A 494 13.70 -0.92 -6.21
N ALA A 495 12.98 -1.41 -5.20
CA ALA A 495 12.16 -0.57 -4.35
C ALA A 495 13.02 0.29 -3.41
N LEU A 496 14.10 -0.30 -2.89
CA LEU A 496 15.07 0.40 -2.06
C LEU A 496 15.84 1.46 -2.85
N LEU A 497 16.22 1.16 -4.09
CA LEU A 497 16.88 2.12 -4.98
C LEU A 497 15.94 3.29 -5.34
N ALA A 498 14.66 3.01 -5.64
CA ALA A 498 13.68 4.06 -5.90
C ALA A 498 13.50 4.98 -4.68
N PHE A 499 13.47 4.41 -3.47
CA PHE A 499 13.40 5.18 -2.23
C PHE A 499 14.67 6.03 -2.02
N ALA A 500 15.86 5.49 -2.22
CA ALA A 500 17.13 6.21 -2.10
C ALA A 500 17.26 7.34 -3.14
N LEU A 501 16.82 7.12 -4.37
CA LEU A 501 16.79 8.15 -5.43
C LEU A 501 15.85 9.30 -5.07
N ASN A 502 14.73 9.04 -4.38
CA ASN A 502 13.89 10.11 -3.85
C ASN A 502 14.66 10.95 -2.80
N GLY A 503 15.41 10.32 -1.90
CA GLY A 503 16.31 11.03 -0.97
C GLY A 503 17.34 11.89 -1.71
N THR A 504 17.98 11.36 -2.75
CA THR A 504 18.93 12.09 -3.60
C THR A 504 18.29 13.27 -4.31
N PHE A 505 17.06 13.11 -4.83
CA PHE A 505 16.30 14.20 -5.43
C PHE A 505 16.01 15.31 -4.42
N MET A 506 15.52 14.99 -3.22
CA MET A 506 15.23 15.98 -2.17
C MET A 506 16.46 16.78 -1.74
N GLN A 507 17.64 16.22 -1.84
CA GLN A 507 18.92 16.88 -1.51
C GLN A 507 19.58 17.55 -2.72
N SER A 508 18.86 17.72 -3.86
CA SER A 508 19.38 18.32 -5.10
C SER A 508 19.05 19.80 -5.30
N PHE A 509 18.64 20.52 -4.23
CA PHE A 509 18.25 21.95 -4.30
C PHE A 509 19.25 22.86 -3.58
N THR A 510 20.48 22.40 -3.33
CA THR A 510 21.51 23.13 -2.59
C THR A 510 22.15 24.31 -3.36
N ARG A 511 21.93 24.39 -4.67
CA ARG A 511 22.38 25.45 -5.58
C ARG A 511 21.59 25.48 -6.87
N ALA A 512 21.69 26.55 -7.62
CA ALA A 512 21.11 26.66 -8.96
C ALA A 512 21.84 25.77 -10.01
N GLY A 513 21.19 25.52 -11.12
CA GLY A 513 21.76 24.79 -12.27
C GLY A 513 21.81 23.28 -12.10
N LEU A 514 20.99 22.68 -11.25
CA LEU A 514 20.93 21.24 -11.05
C LEU A 514 19.75 20.57 -11.78
N ALA A 515 19.03 21.29 -12.65
CA ALA A 515 17.92 20.71 -13.42
C ALA A 515 18.35 19.51 -14.31
N PRO A 516 19.51 19.50 -14.99
CA PRO A 516 19.94 18.33 -15.77
C PRO A 516 20.15 17.09 -14.90
N ARG A 517 20.69 17.26 -13.68
CA ARG A 517 20.86 16.15 -12.74
C ARG A 517 19.51 15.62 -12.25
N ARG A 518 18.58 16.50 -11.95
CA ARG A 518 17.21 16.13 -11.54
C ARG A 518 16.48 15.38 -12.67
N ASP A 519 16.62 15.81 -13.92
CA ASP A 519 16.05 15.09 -15.07
C ASP A 519 16.61 13.65 -15.19
N GLY A 520 17.91 13.48 -14.94
CA GLY A 520 18.54 12.15 -14.92
C GLY A 520 17.97 11.26 -13.80
N ILE A 521 17.83 11.77 -12.57
CA ILE A 521 17.21 11.04 -11.46
C ILE A 521 15.77 10.64 -11.81
N GLY A 522 14.98 11.58 -12.37
CA GLY A 522 13.60 11.30 -12.78
C GLY A 522 13.51 10.28 -13.90
N ALA A 523 14.46 10.26 -14.84
CA ALA A 523 14.51 9.29 -15.93
C ALA A 523 14.79 7.88 -15.40
N GLU A 524 15.75 7.74 -14.48
CA GLU A 524 16.07 6.47 -13.84
C GLU A 524 14.89 5.95 -13.01
N LEU A 525 14.21 6.83 -12.26
CA LEU A 525 13.01 6.46 -11.49
C LEU A 525 11.89 5.96 -12.39
N VAL A 526 11.58 6.65 -13.50
CA VAL A 526 10.53 6.22 -14.43
C VAL A 526 10.85 4.83 -14.98
N GLU A 527 12.08 4.62 -15.44
CA GLU A 527 12.50 3.34 -16.03
C GLU A 527 12.47 2.20 -15.00
N LEU A 528 13.03 2.43 -13.81
CA LEU A 528 13.07 1.46 -12.72
C LEU A 528 11.66 1.12 -12.24
N ALA A 529 10.85 2.14 -11.98
CA ALA A 529 9.52 1.97 -11.41
C ALA A 529 8.54 1.31 -12.39
N ALA A 530 8.55 1.69 -13.67
CA ALA A 530 7.74 1.05 -14.71
C ALA A 530 8.09 -0.44 -14.88
N ARG A 531 9.39 -0.80 -14.80
CA ARG A 531 9.86 -2.18 -14.93
C ARG A 531 9.43 -3.07 -13.76
N HIS A 532 9.30 -2.51 -12.57
CA HIS A 532 9.04 -3.25 -11.32
C HIS A 532 7.65 -2.98 -10.70
N GLY A 533 6.77 -2.25 -11.39
CA GLY A 533 5.40 -1.97 -10.93
C GLY A 533 5.33 -1.04 -9.70
N LEU A 534 6.32 -0.15 -9.51
CA LEU A 534 6.39 0.78 -8.38
C LEU A 534 5.67 2.09 -8.72
N VAL A 535 4.34 2.04 -8.87
CA VAL A 535 3.50 3.11 -9.43
C VAL A 535 3.75 4.49 -8.79
N THR A 536 3.82 4.58 -7.47
CA THR A 536 4.03 5.87 -6.77
C THR A 536 5.39 6.48 -7.10
N TYR A 537 6.41 5.67 -7.32
CA TYR A 537 7.74 6.13 -7.76
C TYR A 537 7.80 6.45 -9.26
N GLU A 538 7.00 5.77 -10.09
CA GLU A 538 6.85 6.13 -11.50
C GLU A 538 6.22 7.53 -11.64
N VAL A 539 5.15 7.80 -10.88
CA VAL A 539 4.54 9.13 -10.78
C VAL A 539 5.55 10.16 -10.28
N LEU A 540 6.29 9.87 -9.22
CA LEU A 540 7.35 10.75 -8.72
C LEU A 540 8.38 11.06 -9.81
N GLY A 541 8.86 10.05 -10.54
CA GLY A 541 9.81 10.22 -11.64
C GLY A 541 9.26 11.15 -12.74
N HIS A 542 7.99 11.01 -13.09
CA HIS A 542 7.34 11.91 -14.03
C HIS A 542 7.22 13.35 -13.50
N LEU A 543 6.87 13.55 -12.23
CA LEU A 543 6.82 14.90 -11.62
C LEU A 543 8.20 15.54 -11.53
N ILE A 544 9.25 14.79 -11.21
CA ILE A 544 10.64 15.28 -11.22
C ILE A 544 11.04 15.73 -12.62
N ARG A 545 10.73 14.94 -13.66
CA ARG A 545 11.03 15.29 -15.05
C ARG A 545 10.22 16.48 -15.54
N LEU A 546 8.95 16.59 -15.12
CA LEU A 546 8.15 17.78 -15.37
C LEU A 546 8.85 19.04 -14.86
N GLN A 547 9.30 19.04 -13.60
CA GLN A 547 10.01 20.14 -12.97
C GLN A 547 11.34 20.46 -13.65
N ALA A 548 12.15 19.44 -13.91
CA ALA A 548 13.46 19.61 -14.54
C ALA A 548 13.36 20.12 -16.00
N ARG A 549 12.42 19.57 -16.78
CA ARG A 549 12.18 20.00 -18.16
C ARG A 549 11.62 21.43 -18.23
N ALA A 550 10.74 21.81 -17.30
CA ALA A 550 10.25 23.17 -17.20
C ALA A 550 11.40 24.16 -16.91
N ALA A 551 12.32 23.81 -15.99
CA ALA A 551 13.52 24.61 -15.73
C ALA A 551 14.39 24.79 -17.00
N LEU A 552 14.59 23.73 -17.76
CA LEU A 552 15.37 23.74 -19.00
C LEU A 552 14.66 24.39 -20.20
N GLY A 553 13.44 24.93 -20.00
CA GLY A 553 12.65 25.56 -21.07
C GLY A 553 11.97 24.57 -22.02
N ASP A 554 12.14 23.26 -21.84
CA ASP A 554 11.48 22.21 -22.62
C ASP A 554 10.05 21.98 -22.12
N LEU A 555 9.18 22.97 -22.38
CA LEU A 555 7.77 22.89 -21.96
C LEU A 555 7.02 21.74 -22.64
N THR A 556 7.38 21.37 -23.86
CA THR A 556 6.78 20.23 -24.56
C THR A 556 7.13 18.90 -23.89
N GLY A 557 8.37 18.75 -23.45
CA GLY A 557 8.81 17.61 -22.64
C GLY A 557 8.10 17.57 -21.30
N ALA A 558 7.99 18.71 -20.61
CA ALA A 558 7.29 18.83 -19.34
C ALA A 558 5.80 18.48 -19.48
N ASP A 559 5.11 18.93 -20.54
CA ASP A 559 3.69 18.59 -20.84
C ASP A 559 3.49 17.07 -20.97
N ARG A 560 4.42 16.36 -21.64
CA ARG A 560 4.34 14.90 -21.76
C ARG A 560 4.42 14.20 -20.41
N HIS A 561 5.28 14.69 -19.52
CA HIS A 561 5.43 14.13 -18.19
C HIS A 561 4.26 14.48 -17.26
N ALA A 562 3.71 15.70 -17.36
CA ALA A 562 2.47 16.06 -16.67
C ALA A 562 1.32 15.12 -17.06
N ALA A 563 1.08 14.95 -18.36
CA ALA A 563 0.03 14.06 -18.86
C ALA A 563 0.25 12.58 -18.47
N ALA A 564 1.50 12.13 -18.36
CA ALA A 564 1.81 10.78 -17.90
C ALA A 564 1.51 10.62 -16.40
N ALA A 565 1.89 11.60 -15.57
CA ALA A 565 1.58 11.60 -14.14
C ALA A 565 0.05 11.62 -13.90
N ASP A 566 -0.70 12.44 -14.63
CA ASP A 566 -2.16 12.52 -14.52
C ASP A 566 -2.83 11.20 -14.90
N ARG A 567 -2.41 10.54 -16.00
CA ARG A 567 -2.94 9.22 -16.39
C ARG A 567 -2.69 8.13 -15.35
N LEU A 568 -1.51 8.13 -14.73
CA LEU A 568 -1.20 7.20 -13.64
C LEU A 568 -2.02 7.53 -12.40
N ALA A 569 -2.17 8.82 -12.09
CA ALA A 569 -2.98 9.29 -10.96
C ALA A 569 -4.46 8.92 -11.10
N GLU A 570 -5.03 9.08 -12.30
CA GLU A 570 -6.41 8.66 -12.60
C GLU A 570 -6.56 7.14 -12.47
N ARG A 571 -5.62 6.36 -13.03
CA ARG A 571 -5.67 4.90 -12.98
C ARG A 571 -5.53 4.33 -11.57
N HIS A 572 -4.75 4.97 -10.73
CA HIS A 572 -4.37 4.46 -9.40
C HIS A 572 -4.90 5.34 -8.26
N GLU A 573 -5.84 6.26 -8.56
CA GLU A 573 -6.55 7.11 -7.59
C GLU A 573 -5.61 7.86 -6.63
N LEU A 574 -4.63 8.57 -7.20
CA LEU A 574 -3.66 9.35 -6.45
C LEU A 574 -4.03 10.85 -6.45
N PRO A 575 -4.95 11.31 -5.58
CA PRO A 575 -5.59 12.63 -5.68
C PRO A 575 -4.61 13.80 -5.50
N LEU A 576 -3.48 13.59 -4.85
CA LEU A 576 -2.49 14.65 -4.58
C LEU A 576 -1.64 15.02 -5.81
N VAL A 577 -1.58 14.17 -6.84
CA VAL A 577 -0.78 14.41 -8.05
C VAL A 577 -1.28 15.65 -8.79
N GLY A 578 -2.60 15.81 -8.92
CA GLY A 578 -3.22 16.93 -9.58
C GLY A 578 -2.86 18.30 -8.97
N VAL A 579 -2.47 18.35 -7.70
CA VAL A 579 -1.96 19.59 -7.08
C VAL A 579 -0.74 20.10 -7.86
N PHE A 580 0.22 19.21 -8.18
CA PHE A 580 1.47 19.59 -8.85
C PHE A 580 1.27 19.87 -10.34
N THR A 581 0.44 19.11 -11.03
CA THR A 581 0.20 19.28 -12.47
C THR A 581 -0.62 20.53 -12.76
N GLU A 582 -1.55 20.94 -11.89
CA GLU A 582 -2.28 22.19 -12.01
C GLU A 582 -1.41 23.43 -11.76
N TRP A 583 -0.53 23.39 -10.75
CA TRP A 583 0.46 24.45 -10.54
C TRP A 583 1.40 24.59 -11.73
N TYR A 584 1.87 23.46 -12.28
CA TYR A 584 2.64 23.49 -13.52
C TYR A 584 1.84 24.08 -14.70
N GLY A 585 0.57 23.77 -14.82
CA GLY A 585 -0.32 24.37 -15.83
C GLY A 585 -0.34 25.90 -15.76
N ALA A 586 -0.38 26.47 -14.54
CA ALA A 586 -0.32 27.91 -14.33
C ALA A 586 1.06 28.50 -14.67
N LEU A 587 2.16 27.82 -14.26
CA LEU A 587 3.52 28.18 -14.66
C LEU A 587 3.68 28.20 -16.18
N ARG A 588 3.18 27.17 -16.86
CA ARG A 588 3.24 27.05 -18.32
C ARG A 588 2.56 28.21 -19.04
N LEU A 589 1.37 28.61 -18.55
CA LEU A 589 0.66 29.80 -19.07
C LEU A 589 1.49 31.07 -18.87
N SER A 590 2.14 31.24 -17.72
CA SER A 590 3.07 32.32 -17.48
C SER A 590 4.25 32.27 -18.47
N ALA A 591 4.94 31.16 -18.58
CA ALA A 591 6.10 30.99 -19.44
C ALA A 591 5.78 31.21 -20.94
N THR A 592 4.52 31.00 -21.37
CA THR A 592 4.05 31.19 -22.74
C THR A 592 3.38 32.58 -22.98
N GLY A 593 3.56 33.55 -22.09
CA GLY A 593 3.12 34.91 -22.32
C GLY A 593 1.61 35.16 -22.13
N GLN A 594 0.95 34.39 -21.28
CA GLN A 594 -0.49 34.49 -21.00
C GLN A 594 -0.78 34.87 -19.53
N PRO A 595 -0.34 36.05 -19.04
CA PRO A 595 -0.35 36.38 -17.62
C PRO A 595 -1.74 36.38 -17.00
N ALA A 596 -2.78 36.89 -17.68
CA ALA A 596 -4.13 36.93 -17.15
C ALA A 596 -4.72 35.51 -16.93
N ARG A 597 -4.45 34.60 -17.86
CA ARG A 597 -4.87 33.19 -17.72
C ARG A 597 -4.05 32.48 -16.65
N ALA A 598 -2.75 32.78 -16.56
CA ALA A 598 -1.88 32.23 -15.53
C ALA A 598 -2.33 32.66 -14.13
N GLU A 599 -2.71 33.92 -13.94
CA GLU A 599 -3.23 34.40 -12.65
C GLU A 599 -4.49 33.66 -12.21
N THR A 600 -5.45 33.46 -13.13
CA THR A 600 -6.66 32.67 -12.87
C THR A 600 -6.31 31.22 -12.51
N ALA A 601 -5.38 30.58 -13.24
CA ALA A 601 -4.95 29.23 -13.00
C ALA A 601 -4.22 29.07 -11.65
N TYR A 602 -3.36 30.02 -11.26
CA TYR A 602 -2.71 30.02 -9.94
C TYR A 602 -3.72 30.09 -8.80
N ARG A 603 -4.76 30.92 -8.93
CA ARG A 603 -5.81 31.03 -7.90
C ARG A 603 -6.61 29.73 -7.79
N ALA A 604 -6.90 29.08 -8.92
CA ALA A 604 -7.58 27.77 -8.94
C ALA A 604 -6.71 26.65 -8.32
N ALA A 605 -5.42 26.58 -8.70
CA ALA A 605 -4.48 25.61 -8.15
C ALA A 605 -4.26 25.80 -6.63
N ALA A 606 -4.25 27.07 -6.16
CA ALA A 606 -4.15 27.35 -4.73
C ALA A 606 -5.39 26.89 -3.95
N ALA A 607 -6.59 27.03 -4.53
CA ALA A 607 -7.82 26.53 -3.91
C ALA A 607 -7.80 25.00 -3.75
N ARG A 608 -7.18 24.27 -4.70
CA ARG A 608 -6.99 22.81 -4.61
C ARG A 608 -5.89 22.41 -3.62
N LEU A 609 -4.84 23.23 -3.49
CA LEU A 609 -3.78 22.98 -2.51
C LEU A 609 -4.27 23.18 -1.07
N ALA A 610 -5.23 24.07 -0.85
CA ALA A 610 -5.82 24.30 0.47
C ALA A 610 -6.45 23.03 1.01
N GLY A 611 -5.98 22.58 2.19
CA GLY A 611 -6.43 21.34 2.80
C GLY A 611 -5.87 20.04 2.17
N ALA A 612 -4.90 20.15 1.24
CA ALA A 612 -4.22 19.00 0.69
C ALA A 612 -3.18 18.36 1.65
N GLY A 613 -3.15 18.81 2.91
CA GLY A 613 -2.27 18.27 3.93
C GLY A 613 -0.79 18.62 3.76
N MET A 614 -0.49 19.69 2.99
CA MET A 614 0.87 20.12 2.66
C MET A 614 1.14 21.58 3.12
N PRO A 615 1.03 21.91 4.43
CA PRO A 615 1.18 23.27 4.93
C PRO A 615 2.56 23.86 4.64
N GLY A 616 3.60 23.03 4.53
CA GLY A 616 4.95 23.46 4.15
C GLY A 616 5.05 23.96 2.71
N LEU A 617 4.17 23.49 1.83
CA LEU A 617 4.04 23.97 0.45
C LEU A 617 3.02 25.11 0.32
N GLU A 618 1.88 25.00 0.98
CA GLU A 618 0.74 25.91 0.85
C GLU A 618 1.08 27.34 1.30
N ARG A 619 1.77 27.45 2.43
CA ARG A 619 1.94 28.74 3.13
C ARG A 619 2.83 29.70 2.36
N GLY A 620 2.24 30.78 1.88
CA GLY A 620 2.92 31.88 1.16
C GLY A 620 3.14 31.63 -0.34
N LEU A 621 2.77 30.47 -0.88
CA LEU A 621 3.06 30.12 -2.27
C LEU A 621 2.24 30.96 -3.28
N LEU A 622 0.94 31.11 -3.08
CA LEU A 622 0.10 31.88 -4.01
C LEU A 622 0.54 33.32 -4.16
N PRO A 623 0.69 34.13 -3.08
CA PRO A 623 1.15 35.51 -3.24
C PRO A 623 2.55 35.60 -3.86
N LEU A 624 3.45 34.65 -3.57
CA LEU A 624 4.76 34.58 -4.20
C LEU A 624 4.65 34.33 -5.71
N ALA A 625 3.83 33.35 -6.12
CA ALA A 625 3.63 33.01 -7.54
C ALA A 625 3.04 34.20 -8.32
N LEU A 626 2.07 34.92 -7.73
CA LEU A 626 1.48 36.11 -8.35
C LEU A 626 2.51 37.27 -8.45
N LEU A 627 3.35 37.47 -7.44
CA LEU A 627 4.44 38.41 -7.52
C LEU A 627 5.42 38.08 -8.64
N CYS A 628 5.87 36.82 -8.70
CA CYS A 628 6.77 36.31 -9.75
C CYS A 628 6.15 36.48 -11.14
N LEU A 629 4.88 36.13 -11.32
CA LEU A 629 4.13 36.31 -12.56
C LEU A 629 4.17 37.79 -13.01
N ARG A 630 3.84 38.70 -12.13
CA ARG A 630 3.81 40.14 -12.44
C ARG A 630 5.20 40.67 -12.80
N LEU A 631 6.23 40.28 -12.05
CA LEU A 631 7.63 40.65 -12.33
C LEU A 631 8.14 40.07 -13.66
N ALA A 632 7.82 38.83 -13.98
CA ALA A 632 8.21 38.18 -15.23
C ALA A 632 7.68 38.94 -16.47
N HIS A 633 6.46 39.47 -16.37
CA HIS A 633 5.77 40.19 -17.46
C HIS A 633 5.88 41.73 -17.38
N GLY A 634 6.74 42.27 -16.53
CA GLY A 634 6.92 43.71 -16.39
C GLY A 634 5.69 44.48 -15.85
N LEU A 635 4.76 43.76 -15.24
CA LEU A 635 3.58 44.35 -14.61
C LEU A 635 3.95 44.98 -13.26
N PRO A 636 3.28 46.03 -12.83
CA PRO A 636 3.50 46.59 -11.51
C PRO A 636 3.27 45.51 -10.43
N PRO A 637 4.16 45.39 -9.46
CA PRO A 637 3.87 44.55 -8.30
C PRO A 637 2.63 45.16 -7.62
N ASP A 638 1.60 44.35 -7.49
CA ASP A 638 0.36 44.67 -6.79
C ASP A 638 0.21 43.75 -5.61
N PRO A 639 1.00 43.96 -4.57
CA PRO A 639 1.00 43.05 -3.44
C PRO A 639 -0.22 43.34 -2.58
N GLU A 640 -1.03 42.32 -2.37
CA GLU A 640 -2.07 42.38 -1.34
C GLU A 640 -1.41 42.62 0.03
N PRO A 641 -1.65 43.75 0.70
CA PRO A 641 -0.92 44.14 1.92
C PRO A 641 -1.15 43.17 3.08
N ARG A 642 -2.22 42.35 3.01
CA ARG A 642 -2.65 41.41 4.05
C ARG A 642 -2.38 39.95 3.66
N ALA A 643 -1.75 39.69 2.52
CA ALA A 643 -1.43 38.34 2.11
C ALA A 643 -0.46 37.67 3.12
N ASP A 644 -0.72 36.40 3.43
CA ASP A 644 0.26 35.60 4.17
C ASP A 644 1.38 35.17 3.20
N TRP A 645 2.52 35.81 3.33
CA TRP A 645 3.73 35.51 2.55
C TRP A 645 4.51 34.33 3.10
N GLY A 646 4.09 33.79 4.25
CA GLY A 646 4.77 32.67 4.89
C GLY A 646 6.29 32.91 5.02
N PRO A 647 7.08 31.90 4.73
CA PRO A 647 8.55 31.96 4.83
C PRO A 647 9.20 32.82 3.73
N TYR A 648 8.46 33.20 2.67
CA TYR A 648 8.99 33.96 1.51
C TYR A 648 8.88 35.46 1.69
N ARG A 649 8.33 35.91 2.81
CA ARG A 649 8.18 37.34 3.11
C ARG A 649 9.48 38.16 2.94
N PRO A 650 10.67 37.70 3.35
CA PRO A 650 11.90 38.47 3.17
C PRO A 650 12.15 38.88 1.71
N TRP A 651 11.90 37.99 0.75
CA TRP A 651 12.09 38.24 -0.69
C TRP A 651 10.96 39.06 -1.31
N ALA A 652 9.76 39.04 -0.76
CA ALA A 652 8.64 39.88 -1.17
C ALA A 652 8.74 41.32 -0.61
N GLU A 653 9.26 41.50 0.61
CA GLU A 653 9.33 42.78 1.35
C GLU A 653 9.95 43.92 0.55
N PRO A 654 11.06 43.74 -0.22
CA PRO A 654 11.60 44.84 -1.05
C PRO A 654 10.60 45.39 -2.05
N PHE A 655 9.78 44.54 -2.68
CA PHE A 655 8.77 44.92 -3.66
C PHE A 655 7.58 45.59 -3.00
N LEU A 656 7.15 45.15 -1.82
CA LEU A 656 6.12 45.81 -1.01
C LEU A 656 6.53 47.23 -0.64
N LEU A 657 7.77 47.40 -0.21
CA LEU A 657 8.33 48.68 0.16
C LEU A 657 8.51 49.61 -1.05
N LEU A 658 8.92 49.08 -2.21
CA LEU A 658 9.01 49.82 -3.46
C LEU A 658 7.63 50.30 -3.93
N ALA A 659 6.61 49.46 -3.89
CA ALA A 659 5.24 49.82 -4.21
C ALA A 659 4.69 50.93 -3.29
N ALA A 660 5.10 50.92 -2.02
CA ALA A 660 4.77 51.95 -1.04
C ALA A 660 5.66 53.22 -1.13
N GLY A 661 6.55 53.36 -2.12
CA GLY A 661 7.47 54.48 -2.29
C GLY A 661 8.62 54.53 -1.28
N ARG A 662 8.80 53.50 -0.45
CA ARG A 662 9.77 53.49 0.66
C ARG A 662 11.14 52.98 0.21
N ARG A 663 11.74 53.62 -0.79
CA ARG A 663 12.96 53.16 -1.49
C ARG A 663 14.16 52.88 -0.56
N THR A 664 14.38 53.77 0.45
CA THR A 664 15.47 53.56 1.41
C THR A 664 15.30 52.30 2.24
N ARG A 665 14.09 52.07 2.75
CA ARG A 665 13.77 50.82 3.50
C ARG A 665 13.87 49.58 2.63
N ALA A 666 13.43 49.66 1.36
CA ALA A 666 13.58 48.58 0.41
C ALA A 666 15.06 48.20 0.20
N ARG A 667 15.97 49.17 0.10
CA ARG A 667 17.42 48.95 0.00
C ARG A 667 17.97 48.24 1.26
N THR A 668 17.54 48.67 2.45
CA THR A 668 17.90 48.00 3.70
C THR A 668 17.42 46.55 3.74
N ALA A 669 16.18 46.33 3.30
CA ALA A 669 15.59 44.98 3.23
C ALA A 669 16.39 44.03 2.30
N VAL A 670 16.78 44.51 1.09
CA VAL A 670 17.59 43.72 0.15
C VAL A 670 18.96 43.36 0.73
N ARG A 671 19.60 44.29 1.45
CA ARG A 671 20.91 44.02 2.08
C ARG A 671 20.82 43.07 3.26
N GLY A 672 19.68 43.03 3.93
CA GLY A 672 19.40 42.12 5.05
C GLY A 672 18.70 40.83 4.68
N LEU A 673 18.64 40.47 3.39
CA LEU A 673 18.05 39.22 2.97
C LEU A 673 18.82 38.03 3.59
N PRO A 674 18.10 37.04 4.12
CA PRO A 674 18.73 35.80 4.57
C PRO A 674 19.25 35.00 3.37
N GLU A 675 20.07 33.94 3.64
CA GLU A 675 20.40 32.94 2.62
C GLU A 675 19.11 32.34 2.05
N PRO A 676 19.03 32.15 0.72
CA PRO A 676 17.89 31.47 0.11
C PRO A 676 17.78 30.03 0.65
N PRO A 677 16.57 29.56 0.98
CA PRO A 677 16.40 28.22 1.51
C PRO A 677 16.80 27.17 0.45
N HIS A 678 17.46 26.10 0.87
CA HIS A 678 17.85 24.99 0.01
C HIS A 678 16.63 24.12 -0.38
N ASP A 679 15.60 24.75 -0.94
CA ASP A 679 14.35 24.13 -1.34
C ASP A 679 14.04 24.40 -2.83
N LEU A 680 12.86 23.92 -3.30
CA LEU A 680 12.34 24.12 -4.67
C LEU A 680 12.40 25.57 -5.16
N LEU A 681 12.37 26.55 -4.25
CA LEU A 681 12.28 27.97 -4.58
C LEU A 681 13.61 28.71 -4.43
N TYR A 682 14.72 27.99 -4.23
CA TYR A 682 16.07 28.57 -4.14
C TYR A 682 16.36 29.54 -5.29
N GLU A 683 16.18 29.08 -6.54
CA GLU A 683 16.43 29.89 -7.75
C GLU A 683 15.47 31.08 -7.86
N ALA A 684 14.21 30.89 -7.47
CA ALA A 684 13.23 31.98 -7.45
C ALA A 684 13.61 33.09 -6.46
N CYS A 685 14.07 32.70 -5.26
CA CYS A 685 14.54 33.63 -4.24
C CYS A 685 15.77 34.43 -4.71
N CYS A 686 16.74 33.74 -5.37
CA CYS A 686 17.90 34.38 -5.99
C CYS A 686 17.49 35.39 -7.09
N ALA A 687 16.53 35.03 -7.94
CA ALA A 687 16.03 35.89 -9.00
C ALA A 687 15.24 37.12 -8.46
N LEU A 688 14.47 36.94 -7.38
CA LEU A 688 13.81 38.02 -6.67
C LEU A 688 14.82 38.98 -6.04
N GLU A 689 15.90 38.48 -5.43
CA GLU A 689 17.00 39.29 -4.93
C GLU A 689 17.64 40.09 -6.06
N ALA A 690 17.97 39.46 -7.20
CA ALA A 690 18.55 40.14 -8.37
C ALA A 690 17.63 41.21 -8.91
N GLU A 691 16.32 40.95 -9.07
CA GLU A 691 15.35 41.93 -9.57
C GLU A 691 15.16 43.09 -8.62
N ALA A 692 15.09 42.87 -7.32
CA ALA A 692 14.99 43.94 -6.33
C ALA A 692 16.27 44.80 -6.28
N ALA A 693 17.44 44.18 -6.32
CA ALA A 693 18.74 44.86 -6.34
C ALA A 693 18.90 45.72 -7.60
N ARG A 694 18.50 45.21 -8.78
CA ARG A 694 18.48 45.94 -10.05
C ARG A 694 17.61 47.20 -9.97
N ARG A 695 16.35 47.09 -9.50
CA ARG A 695 15.41 48.23 -9.33
C ARG A 695 15.91 49.28 -8.36
N LEU A 696 16.68 48.87 -7.38
CA LEU A 696 17.25 49.78 -6.35
C LEU A 696 18.62 50.33 -6.73
N GLY A 697 19.29 49.78 -7.76
CA GLY A 697 20.64 50.15 -8.14
C GLY A 697 21.69 49.67 -7.08
N ASP A 698 21.42 48.59 -6.38
CA ASP A 698 22.35 48.00 -5.39
C ASP A 698 23.26 46.97 -6.06
N ARG A 699 24.42 47.38 -6.52
CA ARG A 699 25.37 46.58 -7.27
C ARG A 699 25.88 45.38 -6.46
N THR A 700 26.12 45.54 -5.17
CA THR A 700 26.64 44.49 -4.30
C THR A 700 25.65 43.34 -4.14
N ALA A 701 24.39 43.67 -3.90
CA ALA A 701 23.33 42.66 -3.79
C ALA A 701 23.06 41.97 -5.16
N LEU A 702 23.12 42.77 -6.25
CA LEU A 702 22.96 42.21 -7.62
C LEU A 702 24.05 41.21 -7.96
N GLU A 703 25.32 41.54 -7.68
CA GLU A 703 26.44 40.61 -7.98
C GLU A 703 26.37 39.34 -7.16
N ARG A 704 26.02 39.43 -5.88
CA ARG A 704 25.80 38.25 -5.01
C ARG A 704 24.72 37.34 -5.58
N ALA A 705 23.59 37.88 -6.03
CA ALA A 705 22.50 37.10 -6.65
C ALA A 705 22.91 36.51 -7.99
N ARG A 706 23.67 37.25 -8.82
CA ARG A 706 24.21 36.80 -10.10
C ARG A 706 25.17 35.60 -9.92
N GLU A 707 26.05 35.67 -8.94
CA GLU A 707 26.99 34.60 -8.65
C GLU A 707 26.24 33.26 -8.35
N ARG A 708 25.18 33.35 -7.55
CA ARG A 708 24.33 32.21 -7.24
C ARG A 708 23.56 31.65 -8.44
N LEU A 709 23.07 32.55 -9.35
CA LEU A 709 22.28 32.20 -10.53
C LEU A 709 23.13 31.72 -11.72
N ARG A 710 24.41 32.09 -11.79
CA ARG A 710 25.30 31.79 -12.93
C ARG A 710 25.30 30.32 -13.38
N PRO A 711 25.27 29.31 -12.46
CA PRO A 711 25.20 27.90 -12.86
C PRO A 711 23.92 27.52 -13.62
N ALA A 712 22.83 28.29 -13.48
CA ALA A 712 21.54 28.08 -14.12
C ALA A 712 21.30 29.00 -15.35
N ALA A 713 22.35 29.56 -15.97
CA ALA A 713 22.23 30.58 -17.01
C ALA A 713 21.27 30.22 -18.14
N ALA A 714 21.19 28.94 -18.53
CA ALA A 714 20.32 28.42 -19.58
C ALA A 714 18.92 28.00 -19.08
N GLU A 715 18.61 28.22 -17.80
CA GLU A 715 17.35 27.77 -17.19
C GLU A 715 16.33 28.91 -17.06
N LEU A 716 15.06 28.55 -16.80
CA LEU A 716 14.02 29.49 -16.40
C LEU A 716 14.01 29.59 -14.88
N ALA A 717 14.27 30.79 -14.34
CA ALA A 717 14.37 31.06 -12.92
C ALA A 717 13.12 30.60 -12.15
N GLY A 718 13.29 29.69 -11.20
CA GLY A 718 12.24 29.13 -10.36
C GLY A 718 11.39 28.05 -11.02
N ALA A 719 11.47 27.82 -12.34
CA ALA A 719 10.67 26.81 -13.03
C ALA A 719 11.02 25.37 -12.61
N GLY A 720 12.22 25.16 -12.06
CA GLY A 720 12.63 23.90 -11.44
C GLY A 720 11.80 23.47 -10.23
N SER A 721 10.95 24.34 -9.72
CA SER A 721 9.94 24.00 -8.71
C SER A 721 8.70 23.31 -9.32
N GLY A 722 8.43 23.50 -10.61
CA GLY A 722 7.15 23.14 -11.22
C GLY A 722 5.99 24.06 -10.83
N LEU A 723 6.24 25.12 -10.02
CA LEU A 723 5.21 25.92 -9.38
C LEU A 723 5.12 27.36 -9.92
N LEU A 724 6.24 27.99 -10.24
CA LEU A 724 6.28 29.38 -10.67
C LEU A 724 7.56 29.67 -11.49
N THR A 725 7.60 30.79 -12.20
CA THR A 725 8.80 31.24 -12.90
C THR A 725 8.89 32.78 -12.96
N LEU A 726 10.12 33.29 -12.95
CA LEU A 726 10.45 34.69 -13.20
C LEU A 726 11.03 34.89 -14.62
N GLY A 727 10.95 33.89 -15.50
CA GLY A 727 11.50 33.94 -16.84
C GLY A 727 12.96 33.53 -16.91
N PRO A 728 13.66 33.77 -18.06
CA PRO A 728 15.03 33.32 -18.26
C PRO A 728 16.02 33.87 -17.25
N VAL A 729 16.89 33.01 -16.70
CA VAL A 729 17.95 33.41 -15.77
C VAL A 729 18.92 34.38 -16.43
N GLU A 730 19.20 34.23 -17.74
CA GLU A 730 20.08 35.10 -18.53
C GLU A 730 19.72 36.58 -18.36
N ARG A 731 18.43 36.94 -18.23
CA ARG A 731 17.93 38.28 -17.97
C ARG A 731 18.56 38.94 -16.73
N TYR A 732 18.91 38.17 -15.73
CA TYR A 732 19.51 38.65 -14.47
C TYR A 732 21.03 38.68 -14.50
N LEU A 733 21.67 37.98 -15.45
CA LEU A 733 23.10 37.88 -15.60
C LEU A 733 23.68 38.99 -16.47
N THR A 734 22.86 39.57 -17.36
CA THR A 734 23.26 40.64 -18.29
C THR A 734 22.97 42.03 -17.70
N ASP A 735 23.75 43.05 -18.13
CA ASP A 735 23.56 44.48 -17.74
C ASP A 735 22.55 45.17 -18.66
N GLN A 736 21.67 44.44 -19.35
CA GLN A 736 20.66 45.11 -20.18
C GLN A 736 19.72 45.95 -19.32
N ALA A 737 19.70 47.27 -19.65
CA ALA A 737 18.99 48.34 -18.99
C ALA A 737 17.46 48.22 -19.09
#